data_c8dbac822ec827519f2d86cc501d1fc9
#
_entry.id   c8dbac822ec827519f2d86cc501d1fc9
#
_cell.length_a   1.000
_cell.length_b   1.000
_cell.length_c   1.000
_cell.angle_alpha   90.00
_cell.angle_beta   90.00
_cell.angle_gamma   90.00
#
_symmetry.space_group_name_H-M   'P 1'
#
loop_
_entity.id
_entity.type
_entity.pdbx_description
1 polymer ?
#
loop_
_entity_poly.entity_id
_entity_poly.type
_entity_poly.pdbx_seq_one_letter_code
_entity_poly.pdbx_strand_id
1 'polypeptide(L)'
;MKFGYVKVASAIPSVRVADCPYNAQQAEKLIAIAEGKGVQIILFPELNLTGYSCGDLFQQSLLLEQAEIALMQVMNNTRQLDIISILGMPVMVGGLLMNCAVVIQKGRMLGVVPKTYLPNYKEFYEQRWFAPSAALSDDTVIRLCGQQVPVSADLLFETSEVCFGVELCEDVWAPVPPSSYLALKGAEVIFNLSADTENISKHQYLRSLLAQQSARCLAGYVFSSCGFGESTTDVVFAGNALIYENGTLLAASDRFSFEEQLVVSEIDVERLRGERIVNTTFAASVRACSERPSRRVQAELSPSRELPLTRSIEPHPFVPEGGRLLDERCEEIFSIQVAGLAKRLVHTNCKTVVVGISGGLDSTLALLVCVKTFDKLGLSRKGIVGITMPGFGTTDRTYNNALCLMQSLEVSVKEISIKEACIQHFQDIGHDMSVHDVTYENGQARERTQILMDYANKVGGLVIGTGDLSELALGWATYNGDHMSMYGVNGSIPKTLVRYLVAWVAQSGVDHRSRETLLDIIDTPISPELIPADEMGNIKQKTEDLVGPYELHDFFLYYFLRFGFRPSKIFYLAEKAFWGKYDRPTLKKWFTNFCRRFFNQQFKRSCLPDGPKVGSVSLSPRGDWRMPSDASSAVWLKECDELPAE
;
A
#
# COMPACT_ATOMS: atom_id res chain seq x y z
N MET A 1 20.80 4.38 -3.43
CA MET A 1 19.52 5.11 -3.14
C MET A 1 19.19 5.06 -1.66
N LYS A 2 18.58 6.12 -1.14
CA LYS A 2 18.08 6.08 0.23
C LYS A 2 16.82 5.22 0.26
N PHE A 3 16.82 4.15 1.04
CA PHE A 3 15.66 3.26 1.28
C PHE A 3 15.09 2.51 0.08
N GLY A 4 15.90 2.18 -0.93
CA GLY A 4 15.48 1.33 -2.04
C GLY A 4 14.55 1.99 -3.07
N TYR A 5 14.45 3.30 -3.12
CA TYR A 5 13.64 4.01 -4.13
C TYR A 5 14.40 4.24 -5.43
N VAL A 6 13.85 3.81 -6.57
CA VAL A 6 14.34 4.12 -7.93
C VAL A 6 13.45 5.18 -8.55
N LYS A 7 14.04 6.31 -8.96
CA LYS A 7 13.30 7.38 -9.62
C LYS A 7 13.27 7.15 -11.11
N VAL A 8 12.07 7.00 -11.64
CA VAL A 8 11.82 6.69 -13.05
C VAL A 8 10.97 7.78 -13.71
N ALA A 9 11.08 7.89 -15.02
CA ALA A 9 10.22 8.76 -15.81
C ALA A 9 9.65 8.03 -17.03
N SER A 10 8.42 8.39 -17.37
CA SER A 10 7.78 8.08 -18.64
C SER A 10 7.57 9.37 -19.43
N ALA A 11 8.16 9.46 -20.60
CA ALA A 11 8.18 10.64 -21.45
C ALA A 11 7.18 10.53 -22.60
N ILE A 12 6.50 11.61 -22.93
CA ILE A 12 5.72 11.78 -24.15
C ILE A 12 6.33 12.97 -24.89
N PRO A 13 7.28 12.73 -25.81
CA PRO A 13 7.91 13.79 -26.57
C PRO A 13 6.98 14.37 -27.63
N SER A 14 7.23 15.59 -28.06
CA SER A 14 6.73 16.06 -29.33
C SER A 14 7.40 15.28 -30.46
N VAL A 15 6.63 14.74 -31.40
CA VAL A 15 7.11 13.90 -32.50
C VAL A 15 6.70 14.51 -33.84
N ARG A 16 7.54 14.31 -34.85
CA ARG A 16 7.21 14.52 -36.26
C ARG A 16 7.52 13.24 -37.03
N VAL A 17 6.53 12.71 -37.72
CA VAL A 17 6.64 11.45 -38.44
C VAL A 17 7.77 11.57 -39.52
N ALA A 18 8.70 10.63 -39.47
CA ALA A 18 9.90 10.53 -40.33
C ALA A 18 10.93 11.67 -40.19
N ASP A 19 10.80 12.58 -39.22
CA ASP A 19 11.77 13.64 -38.94
C ASP A 19 12.71 13.23 -37.79
N CYS A 20 13.60 12.28 -38.05
CA CYS A 20 14.51 11.71 -37.04
C CYS A 20 15.37 12.76 -36.34
N PRO A 21 15.95 13.79 -37.01
CA PRO A 21 16.72 14.84 -36.34
C PRO A 21 15.87 15.64 -35.31
N TYR A 22 14.64 16.00 -35.67
CA TYR A 22 13.73 16.69 -34.76
C TYR A 22 13.40 15.82 -33.55
N ASN A 23 13.03 14.56 -33.77
CA ASN A 23 12.66 13.62 -32.73
C ASN A 23 13.82 13.36 -31.73
N ALA A 24 15.06 13.26 -32.25
CA ALA A 24 16.26 13.16 -31.43
C ALA A 24 16.44 14.37 -30.52
N GLN A 25 16.27 15.60 -31.04
CA GLN A 25 16.37 16.82 -30.25
C GLN A 25 15.32 16.87 -29.12
N GLN A 26 14.07 16.42 -29.37
CA GLN A 26 13.03 16.36 -28.34
C GLN A 26 13.37 15.32 -27.28
N ALA A 27 13.92 14.17 -27.66
CA ALA A 27 14.39 13.15 -26.72
C ALA A 27 15.53 13.69 -25.84
N GLU A 28 16.55 14.32 -26.42
CA GLU A 28 17.67 14.95 -25.69
C GLU A 28 17.19 15.98 -24.67
N LYS A 29 16.25 16.84 -25.07
CA LYS A 29 15.65 17.84 -24.17
C LYS A 29 14.99 17.18 -22.96
N LEU A 30 14.16 16.16 -23.16
CA LEU A 30 13.47 15.47 -22.07
C LEU A 30 14.43 14.66 -21.20
N ILE A 31 15.47 14.03 -21.77
CA ILE A 31 16.55 13.37 -21.03
C ILE A 31 17.25 14.35 -20.10
N ALA A 32 17.63 15.54 -20.60
CA ALA A 32 18.27 16.55 -19.78
C ALA A 32 17.38 17.09 -18.65
N ILE A 33 16.09 17.31 -18.93
CA ILE A 33 15.10 17.71 -17.91
C ILE A 33 14.94 16.62 -16.84
N ALA A 34 14.86 15.35 -17.27
CA ALA A 34 14.71 14.20 -16.35
C ALA A 34 15.95 14.06 -15.45
N GLU A 35 17.16 14.13 -16.02
CA GLU A 35 18.42 14.12 -15.24
C GLU A 35 18.45 15.25 -14.22
N GLY A 36 18.04 16.47 -14.61
CA GLY A 36 17.92 17.61 -13.70
C GLY A 36 16.96 17.39 -12.52
N LYS A 37 15.96 16.56 -12.72
CA LYS A 37 15.01 16.11 -11.67
C LYS A 37 15.50 14.90 -10.88
N GLY A 38 16.69 14.38 -11.18
CA GLY A 38 17.28 13.21 -10.54
C GLY A 38 16.65 11.89 -10.95
N VAL A 39 16.03 11.84 -12.10
CA VAL A 39 15.52 10.59 -12.70
C VAL A 39 16.71 9.70 -13.07
N GLN A 40 16.61 8.41 -12.75
CA GLN A 40 17.66 7.43 -12.99
C GLN A 40 17.43 6.63 -14.27
N ILE A 41 16.17 6.39 -14.63
CA ILE A 41 15.79 5.68 -15.84
C ILE A 41 14.61 6.41 -16.50
N ILE A 42 14.75 6.76 -17.77
CA ILE A 42 13.68 7.38 -18.57
C ILE A 42 13.25 6.46 -19.70
N LEU A 43 11.94 6.38 -19.90
CA LEU A 43 11.30 5.62 -20.97
C LEU A 43 10.67 6.56 -22.00
N PHE A 44 10.90 6.28 -23.28
CA PHE A 44 10.24 6.92 -24.41
C PHE A 44 9.22 5.98 -25.09
N PRO A 45 8.31 6.49 -25.93
CA PRO A 45 7.36 5.67 -26.68
C PRO A 45 8.05 4.77 -27.73
N GLU A 46 7.29 3.81 -28.22
CA GLU A 46 7.66 2.92 -29.33
C GLU A 46 8.00 3.73 -30.59
N LEU A 47 9.10 3.37 -31.28
CA LEU A 47 9.59 4.00 -32.51
C LEU A 47 9.71 5.54 -32.43
N ASN A 48 9.95 6.10 -31.25
CA ASN A 48 9.93 7.55 -31.02
C ASN A 48 10.98 8.33 -31.85
N LEU A 49 12.07 7.69 -32.30
CA LEU A 49 13.09 8.36 -33.12
C LEU A 49 12.63 8.55 -34.55
N THR A 50 11.73 7.73 -35.07
CA THR A 50 11.15 7.87 -36.43
C THR A 50 9.74 8.41 -36.43
N GLY A 51 8.99 8.22 -35.32
CA GLY A 51 7.55 8.15 -35.27
C GLY A 51 7.07 6.73 -35.60
N TYR A 52 5.98 6.31 -34.91
CA TYR A 52 5.38 4.98 -35.12
C TYR A 52 4.65 4.88 -36.47
N SER A 53 4.00 5.95 -36.89
CA SER A 53 3.08 5.99 -38.04
C SER A 53 3.77 6.24 -39.39
N CYS A 54 5.03 5.85 -39.54
CA CYS A 54 5.78 6.00 -40.78
C CYS A 54 5.28 5.12 -41.95
N GLY A 55 4.52 4.06 -41.70
CA GLY A 55 4.00 3.17 -42.72
C GLY A 55 5.10 2.55 -43.59
N ASP A 56 4.89 2.49 -44.91
CA ASP A 56 5.85 1.91 -45.86
C ASP A 56 7.17 2.71 -45.97
N LEU A 57 7.30 3.87 -45.34
CA LEU A 57 8.59 4.55 -45.22
C LEU A 57 9.62 3.72 -44.45
N PHE A 58 9.21 2.79 -43.59
CA PHE A 58 10.13 1.82 -42.95
C PHE A 58 10.88 0.94 -43.95
N GLN A 59 10.44 0.86 -45.21
CA GLN A 59 11.14 0.15 -46.29
C GLN A 59 12.18 1.04 -47.01
N GLN A 60 12.31 2.31 -46.60
CA GLN A 60 13.26 3.26 -47.22
C GLN A 60 14.57 3.27 -46.43
N SER A 61 15.68 2.93 -47.12
CA SER A 61 17.02 2.89 -46.49
C SER A 61 17.39 4.23 -45.84
N LEU A 62 17.00 5.34 -46.46
CA LEU A 62 17.27 6.68 -45.95
C LEU A 62 16.66 6.89 -44.53
N LEU A 63 15.42 6.44 -44.29
CA LEU A 63 14.80 6.56 -42.98
C LEU A 63 15.56 5.76 -41.93
N LEU A 64 15.99 4.53 -42.27
CA LEU A 64 16.74 3.66 -41.37
C LEU A 64 18.12 4.24 -41.03
N GLU A 65 18.83 4.77 -42.04
CA GLU A 65 20.10 5.47 -41.83
C GLU A 65 19.93 6.71 -40.96
N GLN A 66 18.88 7.52 -41.19
CA GLN A 66 18.60 8.70 -40.36
C GLN A 66 18.20 8.34 -38.93
N ALA A 67 17.53 7.22 -38.68
CA ALA A 67 17.23 6.72 -37.34
C ALA A 67 18.53 6.33 -36.60
N GLU A 68 19.49 5.68 -37.26
CA GLU A 68 20.79 5.37 -36.67
C GLU A 68 21.62 6.63 -36.37
N ILE A 69 21.63 7.61 -37.30
CA ILE A 69 22.28 8.92 -37.08
C ILE A 69 21.64 9.65 -35.88
N ALA A 70 20.31 9.65 -35.76
CA ALA A 70 19.57 10.25 -34.67
C ALA A 70 19.94 9.59 -33.32
N LEU A 71 20.04 8.26 -33.25
CA LEU A 71 20.50 7.56 -32.07
C LEU A 71 21.94 7.97 -31.69
N MET A 72 22.86 8.04 -32.67
CA MET A 72 24.24 8.50 -32.43
C MET A 72 24.27 9.94 -31.90
N GLN A 73 23.42 10.82 -32.42
CA GLN A 73 23.28 12.20 -31.93
C GLN A 73 22.87 12.21 -30.45
N VAL A 74 21.78 11.49 -30.07
CA VAL A 74 21.32 11.40 -28.68
C VAL A 74 22.44 10.85 -27.80
N MET A 75 23.09 9.74 -28.17
CA MET A 75 24.18 9.13 -27.40
C MET A 75 25.33 10.12 -27.17
N ASN A 76 25.74 10.88 -28.16
CA ASN A 76 26.83 11.83 -28.08
C ASN A 76 26.46 13.04 -27.18
N ASN A 77 25.25 13.58 -27.33
CA ASN A 77 24.81 14.77 -26.63
C ASN A 77 24.46 14.46 -25.15
N THR A 78 24.10 13.22 -24.84
CA THR A 78 23.78 12.77 -23.46
C THR A 78 24.92 12.00 -22.78
N ARG A 79 26.12 11.88 -23.41
CA ARG A 79 27.24 11.07 -22.90
C ARG A 79 27.77 11.46 -21.51
N GLN A 80 27.51 12.69 -21.07
CA GLN A 80 27.91 13.20 -19.75
C GLN A 80 26.84 13.01 -18.68
N LEU A 81 25.66 12.50 -19.07
CA LEU A 81 24.54 12.28 -18.18
C LEU A 81 24.58 10.84 -17.64
N ASP A 82 24.19 10.69 -16.38
CA ASP A 82 24.18 9.39 -15.70
C ASP A 82 22.91 8.57 -15.98
N ILE A 83 21.85 9.24 -16.41
CA ILE A 83 20.53 8.63 -16.65
C ILE A 83 20.59 7.52 -17.71
N ILE A 84 19.92 6.41 -17.43
CA ILE A 84 19.66 5.35 -18.41
C ILE A 84 18.46 5.77 -19.25
N SER A 85 18.62 5.76 -20.59
CA SER A 85 17.54 6.14 -21.50
C SER A 85 17.13 4.95 -22.38
N ILE A 86 15.81 4.73 -22.48
CA ILE A 86 15.21 3.65 -23.26
C ILE A 86 14.42 4.30 -24.41
N LEU A 87 14.90 4.11 -25.65
CA LEU A 87 14.40 4.76 -26.85
C LEU A 87 13.85 3.72 -27.84
N GLY A 88 12.79 4.05 -28.57
CA GLY A 88 12.21 3.18 -29.60
C GLY A 88 12.73 3.55 -31.00
N MET A 89 13.16 2.57 -31.81
CA MET A 89 13.57 2.77 -33.22
C MET A 89 13.52 1.47 -34.02
N PRO A 90 13.42 1.55 -35.38
CA PRO A 90 13.64 0.39 -36.22
C PRO A 90 15.12 0.02 -36.27
N VAL A 91 15.44 -1.28 -36.20
CA VAL A 91 16.82 -1.79 -36.26
C VAL A 91 16.95 -2.95 -37.23
N MET A 92 17.97 -2.92 -38.08
CA MET A 92 18.31 -4.05 -38.96
C MET A 92 19.15 -5.07 -38.21
N VAL A 93 18.67 -6.32 -38.17
CA VAL A 93 19.36 -7.44 -37.52
C VAL A 93 19.43 -8.62 -38.48
N GLY A 94 20.63 -8.97 -38.95
CA GLY A 94 20.82 -10.12 -39.83
C GLY A 94 19.99 -10.10 -41.13
N GLY A 95 19.69 -8.90 -41.66
CA GLY A 95 18.85 -8.71 -42.85
C GLY A 95 17.33 -8.64 -42.56
N LEU A 96 16.92 -8.71 -41.28
CA LEU A 96 15.55 -8.52 -40.83
C LEU A 96 15.38 -7.13 -40.23
N LEU A 97 14.31 -6.43 -40.59
CA LEU A 97 13.95 -5.18 -39.92
C LEU A 97 13.12 -5.50 -38.65
N MET A 98 13.48 -4.93 -37.53
CA MET A 98 12.82 -5.15 -36.24
C MET A 98 12.41 -3.85 -35.58
N ASN A 99 11.28 -3.86 -34.90
CA ASN A 99 10.83 -2.81 -34.00
C ASN A 99 11.49 -3.04 -32.64
N CYS A 100 12.33 -2.11 -32.21
CA CYS A 100 13.21 -2.32 -31.07
C CYS A 100 13.18 -1.18 -30.07
N ALA A 101 13.40 -1.54 -28.80
CA ALA A 101 13.87 -0.63 -27.76
C ALA A 101 15.40 -0.68 -27.70
N VAL A 102 16.05 0.47 -27.63
CA VAL A 102 17.49 0.60 -27.45
C VAL A 102 17.77 1.24 -26.11
N VAL A 103 18.56 0.56 -25.28
CA VAL A 103 18.94 1.03 -23.94
C VAL A 103 20.32 1.64 -24.01
N ILE A 104 20.45 2.92 -23.66
CA ILE A 104 21.70 3.67 -23.73
C ILE A 104 22.06 4.32 -22.37
N GLN A 105 23.34 4.49 -22.13
CA GLN A 105 23.88 5.22 -20.98
C GLN A 105 25.29 5.74 -21.27
N LYS A 106 25.60 6.98 -20.93
CA LYS A 106 26.95 7.57 -21.01
C LYS A 106 27.63 7.37 -22.37
N GLY A 107 26.88 7.52 -23.48
CA GLY A 107 27.38 7.32 -24.82
C GLY A 107 27.61 5.84 -25.19
N ARG A 108 27.20 4.89 -24.35
CA ARG A 108 27.27 3.45 -24.58
C ARG A 108 25.89 2.88 -24.84
N MET A 109 25.81 1.94 -25.74
CA MET A 109 24.63 1.13 -26.00
C MET A 109 24.72 -0.13 -25.13
N LEU A 110 23.74 -0.32 -24.23
CA LEU A 110 23.72 -1.45 -23.30
C LEU A 110 23.09 -2.69 -23.95
N GLY A 111 22.00 -2.51 -24.70
CA GLY A 111 21.30 -3.62 -25.34
C GLY A 111 20.18 -3.14 -26.26
N VAL A 112 19.76 -4.04 -27.14
CA VAL A 112 18.64 -3.86 -28.06
C VAL A 112 17.59 -4.93 -27.77
N VAL A 113 16.36 -4.52 -27.48
CA VAL A 113 15.24 -5.42 -27.18
C VAL A 113 14.24 -5.37 -28.34
N PRO A 114 14.13 -6.42 -29.15
CA PRO A 114 13.15 -6.49 -30.25
C PRO A 114 11.77 -6.88 -29.71
N LYS A 115 10.73 -6.36 -30.34
CA LYS A 115 9.32 -6.70 -30.05
C LYS A 115 9.06 -8.19 -30.25
N THR A 116 8.39 -8.80 -29.29
CA THR A 116 8.09 -10.25 -29.32
C THR A 116 6.85 -10.55 -30.14
N TYR A 117 5.78 -9.82 -29.91
CA TYR A 117 4.50 -10.00 -30.59
C TYR A 117 4.19 -8.80 -31.48
N LEU A 118 4.04 -9.06 -32.78
CA LEU A 118 3.71 -8.03 -33.77
C LEU A 118 2.20 -8.06 -34.04
N PRO A 119 1.43 -7.02 -33.67
CA PRO A 119 0.01 -6.99 -33.97
C PRO A 119 -0.22 -6.95 -35.49
N ASN A 120 -1.09 -7.83 -35.96
CA ASN A 120 -1.41 -7.95 -37.39
C ASN A 120 -2.91 -8.25 -37.55
N TYR A 121 -3.74 -7.37 -36.98
CA TYR A 121 -5.20 -7.45 -37.00
C TYR A 121 -5.80 -6.05 -36.93
N LYS A 122 -7.00 -5.86 -37.52
CA LYS A 122 -7.72 -4.57 -37.58
C LYS A 122 -6.83 -3.45 -38.15
N GLU A 123 -6.65 -2.38 -37.37
CA GLU A 123 -5.81 -1.24 -37.72
C GLU A 123 -4.29 -1.52 -37.66
N PHE A 124 -3.88 -2.65 -37.10
CA PHE A 124 -2.47 -3.01 -36.97
C PHE A 124 -2.03 -4.01 -38.04
N TYR A 125 -0.86 -3.75 -38.68
CA TYR A 125 -0.26 -4.58 -39.71
C TYR A 125 1.27 -4.53 -39.64
N GLU A 126 1.84 -4.61 -38.44
CA GLU A 126 3.30 -4.48 -38.22
C GLU A 126 4.10 -5.60 -38.87
N GLN A 127 3.53 -6.79 -39.09
CA GLN A 127 4.21 -7.87 -39.82
C GLN A 127 4.51 -7.52 -41.29
N ARG A 128 3.91 -6.44 -41.82
CA ARG A 128 4.26 -5.92 -43.14
C ARG A 128 5.68 -5.38 -43.19
N TRP A 129 6.21 -4.88 -42.08
CA TRP A 129 7.50 -4.20 -42.00
C TRP A 129 8.50 -4.92 -41.14
N PHE A 130 8.08 -5.50 -40.04
CA PHE A 130 8.94 -5.98 -38.95
C PHE A 130 8.88 -7.50 -38.78
N ALA A 131 10.03 -8.06 -38.35
CA ALA A 131 10.14 -9.44 -37.89
C ALA A 131 10.06 -9.53 -36.37
N PRO A 132 9.45 -10.60 -35.78
CA PRO A 132 9.37 -10.81 -34.36
C PRO A 132 10.69 -11.26 -33.75
N SER A 133 10.90 -11.07 -32.46
CA SER A 133 12.12 -11.48 -31.74
C SER A 133 12.43 -12.98 -31.88
N ALA A 134 11.42 -13.83 -32.06
CA ALA A 134 11.58 -15.29 -32.28
C ALA A 134 12.35 -15.65 -33.56
N ALA A 135 12.56 -14.71 -34.47
CA ALA A 135 13.39 -14.90 -35.66
C ALA A 135 14.91 -14.84 -35.36
N LEU A 136 15.31 -14.49 -34.14
CA LEU A 136 16.70 -14.36 -33.71
C LEU A 136 17.13 -15.52 -32.81
N SER A 137 18.44 -15.80 -32.81
CA SER A 137 19.06 -16.67 -31.81
C SER A 137 19.34 -15.91 -30.52
N ASP A 138 19.37 -16.63 -29.37
CA ASP A 138 19.59 -16.05 -28.04
C ASP A 138 20.94 -15.31 -27.90
N ASP A 139 21.94 -15.69 -28.67
CA ASP A 139 23.29 -15.11 -28.64
C ASP A 139 23.51 -13.99 -29.69
N THR A 140 22.44 -13.48 -30.29
CA THR A 140 22.54 -12.47 -31.32
C THR A 140 23.28 -11.22 -30.81
N VAL A 141 24.28 -10.79 -31.59
CA VAL A 141 25.03 -9.55 -31.38
C VAL A 141 25.12 -8.83 -32.71
N ILE A 142 24.86 -7.53 -32.73
CA ILE A 142 24.98 -6.72 -33.95
C ILE A 142 25.99 -5.59 -33.75
N ARG A 143 26.40 -5.00 -34.88
CA ARG A 143 27.11 -3.73 -34.88
C ARG A 143 26.14 -2.61 -35.20
N LEU A 144 25.88 -1.71 -34.24
CA LEU A 144 25.00 -0.56 -34.40
C LEU A 144 25.71 0.69 -33.87
N CYS A 145 25.65 1.80 -34.62
CA CYS A 145 26.40 3.03 -34.28
C CYS A 145 27.89 2.77 -33.96
N GLY A 146 28.52 1.83 -34.67
CA GLY A 146 29.92 1.46 -34.44
C GLY A 146 30.22 0.60 -33.22
N GLN A 147 29.25 0.31 -32.37
CA GLN A 147 29.38 -0.52 -31.16
C GLN A 147 28.84 -1.94 -31.37
N GLN A 148 29.43 -2.94 -30.71
CA GLN A 148 28.84 -4.28 -30.61
C GLN A 148 27.84 -4.32 -29.46
N VAL A 149 26.61 -4.76 -29.75
CA VAL A 149 25.52 -4.73 -28.79
C VAL A 149 24.72 -6.03 -28.82
N PRO A 150 24.33 -6.61 -27.65
CA PRO A 150 23.46 -7.77 -27.61
C PRO A 150 22.02 -7.40 -28.02
N VAL A 151 21.38 -8.34 -28.72
CA VAL A 151 19.98 -8.23 -29.15
C VAL A 151 19.20 -9.44 -28.68
N SER A 152 18.24 -9.24 -27.77
CA SER A 152 17.33 -10.29 -27.30
C SER A 152 16.14 -9.70 -26.56
N ALA A 153 14.98 -10.34 -26.65
CA ALA A 153 13.81 -10.01 -25.83
C ALA A 153 13.96 -10.41 -24.35
N ASP A 154 14.92 -11.28 -24.04
CA ASP A 154 15.18 -11.79 -22.69
C ASP A 154 16.36 -11.07 -21.99
N LEU A 155 16.69 -9.82 -22.40
CA LEU A 155 17.70 -9.00 -21.74
C LEU A 155 17.21 -8.49 -20.39
N LEU A 156 18.05 -8.65 -19.38
CA LEU A 156 17.91 -8.06 -18.06
C LEU A 156 19.03 -7.04 -17.85
N PHE A 157 18.68 -5.82 -17.52
CA PHE A 157 19.63 -4.76 -17.21
C PHE A 157 19.81 -4.69 -15.71
N GLU A 158 21.01 -4.96 -15.24
CA GLU A 158 21.32 -5.11 -13.83
C GLU A 158 22.19 -3.97 -13.34
N THR A 159 21.77 -3.30 -12.29
CA THR A 159 22.53 -2.29 -11.58
C THR A 159 22.82 -2.77 -10.15
N SER A 160 23.60 -2.02 -9.38
CA SER A 160 23.80 -2.32 -7.95
C SER A 160 22.51 -2.26 -7.12
N GLU A 161 21.46 -1.62 -7.61
CA GLU A 161 20.26 -1.29 -6.84
C GLU A 161 18.97 -1.89 -7.40
N VAL A 162 18.87 -2.04 -8.73
CA VAL A 162 17.66 -2.56 -9.39
C VAL A 162 18.01 -3.39 -10.61
N CYS A 163 17.24 -4.44 -10.84
CA CYS A 163 17.21 -5.18 -12.10
C CYS A 163 15.92 -4.81 -12.85
N PHE A 164 16.05 -4.45 -14.13
CA PHE A 164 14.88 -4.12 -14.95
C PHE A 164 14.88 -4.85 -16.28
N GLY A 165 13.69 -4.99 -16.86
CA GLY A 165 13.46 -5.56 -18.19
C GLY A 165 12.64 -4.62 -19.05
N VAL A 166 12.65 -4.88 -20.37
CA VAL A 166 11.96 -4.06 -21.36
C VAL A 166 11.10 -4.96 -22.25
N GLU A 167 9.89 -4.52 -22.56
CA GLU A 167 8.99 -5.12 -23.54
C GLU A 167 8.31 -4.02 -24.38
N LEU A 168 7.69 -4.38 -25.49
CA LEU A 168 7.12 -3.39 -26.41
C LEU A 168 5.63 -3.65 -26.64
N CYS A 169 4.82 -2.65 -26.36
CA CYS A 169 3.42 -2.47 -26.73
C CYS A 169 2.59 -3.77 -26.64
N GLU A 170 2.35 -4.44 -27.77
CA GLU A 170 1.56 -5.67 -27.90
C GLU A 170 2.02 -6.79 -26.95
N ASP A 171 3.27 -6.76 -26.54
CA ASP A 171 3.82 -7.78 -25.65
C ASP A 171 3.01 -7.91 -24.37
N VAL A 172 2.51 -6.79 -23.79
CA VAL A 172 1.68 -6.83 -22.56
C VAL A 172 0.27 -7.36 -22.79
N TRP A 173 -0.24 -7.32 -24.04
CA TRP A 173 -1.56 -7.81 -24.37
C TRP A 173 -1.59 -9.32 -24.60
N ALA A 174 -0.44 -9.95 -24.76
CA ALA A 174 -0.33 -11.39 -24.92
C ALA A 174 -0.81 -12.13 -23.66
N PRO A 175 -1.39 -13.35 -23.79
CA PRO A 175 -1.81 -14.16 -22.66
C PRO A 175 -0.69 -14.44 -21.65
N VAL A 176 0.56 -14.58 -22.16
CA VAL A 176 1.77 -14.70 -21.35
C VAL A 176 2.78 -13.69 -21.86
N PRO A 177 2.78 -12.45 -21.30
CA PRO A 177 3.66 -11.40 -21.76
C PRO A 177 5.14 -11.66 -21.38
N PRO A 178 6.11 -11.15 -22.16
CA PRO A 178 7.54 -11.23 -21.83
C PRO A 178 7.85 -10.75 -20.42
N SER A 179 7.21 -9.69 -19.96
CA SER A 179 7.36 -9.15 -18.60
C SER A 179 7.13 -10.19 -17.50
N SER A 180 6.26 -11.19 -17.69
CA SER A 180 6.09 -12.29 -16.75
C SER A 180 7.37 -13.09 -16.56
N TYR A 181 8.05 -13.42 -17.66
CA TYR A 181 9.31 -14.15 -17.63
C TYR A 181 10.44 -13.29 -17.11
N LEU A 182 10.53 -12.03 -17.55
CA LEU A 182 11.54 -11.08 -17.07
C LEU A 182 11.46 -10.90 -15.54
N ALA A 183 10.24 -10.77 -15.00
CA ALA A 183 10.03 -10.68 -13.55
C ALA A 183 10.46 -11.96 -12.81
N LEU A 184 10.14 -13.14 -13.34
CA LEU A 184 10.55 -14.43 -12.77
C LEU A 184 12.07 -14.66 -12.87
N LYS A 185 12.75 -13.99 -13.80
CA LYS A 185 14.22 -13.99 -13.93
C LYS A 185 14.90 -12.89 -13.14
N GLY A 186 14.15 -12.04 -12.44
CA GLY A 186 14.67 -11.09 -11.47
C GLY A 186 14.40 -9.63 -11.77
N ALA A 187 13.76 -9.28 -12.90
CA ALA A 187 13.37 -7.90 -13.14
C ALA A 187 12.39 -7.41 -12.06
N GLU A 188 12.71 -6.29 -11.45
CA GLU A 188 11.93 -5.64 -10.40
C GLU A 188 11.13 -4.45 -10.95
N VAL A 189 11.57 -3.94 -12.10
CA VAL A 189 10.87 -2.90 -12.87
C VAL A 189 10.80 -3.34 -14.32
N ILE A 190 9.64 -3.18 -14.93
CA ILE A 190 9.39 -3.43 -16.35
C ILE A 190 9.11 -2.08 -17.03
N PHE A 191 9.75 -1.87 -18.18
CA PHE A 191 9.52 -0.72 -19.04
C PHE A 191 8.86 -1.18 -20.34
N ASN A 192 7.73 -0.56 -20.70
CA ASN A 192 6.98 -0.88 -21.91
C ASN A 192 6.86 0.36 -22.80
N LEU A 193 7.52 0.30 -23.96
CA LEU A 193 7.39 1.29 -25.02
C LEU A 193 6.16 0.94 -25.85
N SER A 194 5.28 1.90 -26.08
CA SER A 194 4.00 1.63 -26.74
C SER A 194 3.66 2.68 -27.78
N ALA A 195 2.82 2.27 -28.72
CA ALA A 195 2.10 3.11 -29.66
C ALA A 195 0.64 2.68 -29.68
N ASP A 196 -0.01 2.84 -28.52
CA ASP A 196 -1.37 2.36 -28.30
C ASP A 196 -2.39 3.36 -28.85
N THR A 197 -3.19 2.90 -29.83
CA THR A 197 -4.27 3.69 -30.44
C THR A 197 -5.42 3.85 -29.48
N GLU A 198 -6.10 4.99 -29.53
CA GLU A 198 -7.16 5.29 -28.57
C GLU A 198 -8.56 4.98 -29.13
N ASN A 199 -9.34 4.24 -28.35
CA ASN A 199 -10.74 3.92 -28.63
C ASN A 199 -11.57 4.13 -27.36
N ILE A 200 -12.89 4.33 -27.51
CA ILE A 200 -13.81 4.43 -26.36
C ILE A 200 -13.66 3.21 -25.46
N SER A 201 -13.52 3.45 -24.14
CA SER A 201 -13.35 2.46 -23.07
C SER A 201 -12.00 1.70 -23.05
N LYS A 202 -11.14 1.80 -24.06
CA LYS A 202 -9.84 1.11 -24.13
C LYS A 202 -8.92 1.55 -22.99
N HIS A 203 -8.88 2.83 -22.65
CA HIS A 203 -8.06 3.34 -21.56
C HIS A 203 -8.33 2.67 -20.20
N GLN A 204 -9.61 2.43 -19.88
CA GLN A 204 -9.96 1.74 -18.62
C GLN A 204 -9.46 0.29 -18.63
N TYR A 205 -9.58 -0.39 -19.76
CA TYR A 205 -9.04 -1.74 -19.93
C TYR A 205 -7.51 -1.74 -19.83
N LEU A 206 -6.82 -0.82 -20.50
CA LEU A 206 -5.36 -0.66 -20.42
C LEU A 206 -4.89 -0.47 -18.97
N ARG A 207 -5.54 0.44 -18.22
CA ARG A 207 -5.22 0.66 -16.81
C ARG A 207 -5.37 -0.60 -15.97
N SER A 208 -6.43 -1.37 -16.20
CA SER A 208 -6.67 -2.62 -15.49
C SER A 208 -5.62 -3.69 -15.85
N LEU A 209 -5.25 -3.77 -17.13
CA LEU A 209 -4.22 -4.69 -17.63
C LEU A 209 -2.86 -4.39 -17.00
N LEU A 210 -2.41 -3.14 -17.03
CA LEU A 210 -1.12 -2.73 -16.48
C LEU A 210 -1.08 -2.89 -14.96
N ALA A 211 -2.16 -2.53 -14.26
CA ALA A 211 -2.28 -2.74 -12.81
C ALA A 211 -2.14 -4.22 -12.45
N GLN A 212 -2.86 -5.11 -13.17
CA GLN A 212 -2.79 -6.56 -12.92
C GLN A 212 -1.42 -7.14 -13.28
N GLN A 213 -0.79 -6.70 -14.38
CA GLN A 213 0.53 -7.17 -14.75
C GLN A 213 1.59 -6.74 -13.73
N SER A 214 1.57 -5.49 -13.29
CA SER A 214 2.42 -4.99 -12.20
C SER A 214 2.25 -5.80 -10.91
N ALA A 215 1.00 -6.05 -10.48
CA ALA A 215 0.68 -6.82 -9.28
C ALA A 215 1.08 -8.30 -9.40
N ARG A 216 0.78 -8.94 -10.52
CA ARG A 216 1.11 -10.36 -10.77
C ARG A 216 2.62 -10.60 -10.78
N CYS A 217 3.38 -9.68 -11.33
CA CYS A 217 4.83 -9.72 -11.40
C CYS A 217 5.52 -9.25 -10.11
N LEU A 218 4.77 -8.71 -9.15
CA LEU A 218 5.32 -8.02 -7.96
C LEU A 218 6.44 -7.06 -8.39
N ALA A 219 6.12 -6.17 -9.33
CA ALA A 219 7.09 -5.31 -10.00
C ALA A 219 6.57 -3.87 -10.17
N GLY A 220 7.49 -2.92 -10.31
CA GLY A 220 7.19 -1.64 -10.92
C GLY A 220 6.89 -1.83 -12.42
N TYR A 221 5.96 -1.07 -12.96
CA TYR A 221 5.64 -1.11 -14.39
C TYR A 221 5.52 0.30 -14.94
N VAL A 222 6.42 0.65 -15.86
CA VAL A 222 6.49 1.97 -16.48
C VAL A 222 6.07 1.84 -17.94
N PHE A 223 5.03 2.55 -18.31
CA PHE A 223 4.42 2.50 -19.64
C PHE A 223 4.50 3.88 -20.29
N SER A 224 4.94 3.95 -21.54
CA SER A 224 4.98 5.17 -22.35
C SER A 224 4.41 4.91 -23.72
N SER A 225 3.36 5.63 -24.10
CA SER A 225 2.71 5.50 -25.40
C SER A 225 2.75 6.80 -26.20
N CYS A 226 2.77 6.67 -27.52
CA CYS A 226 2.77 7.77 -28.47
C CYS A 226 1.64 8.78 -28.18
N GLY A 227 1.91 10.05 -28.45
CA GLY A 227 0.98 11.15 -28.24
C GLY A 227 0.78 11.99 -29.51
N PHE A 228 0.48 13.26 -29.28
CA PHE A 228 0.29 14.24 -30.33
C PHE A 228 1.58 14.37 -31.17
N GLY A 229 1.43 14.30 -32.51
CA GLY A 229 2.54 14.34 -33.46
C GLY A 229 2.62 13.11 -34.35
N GLU A 230 2.01 11.99 -33.96
CA GLU A 230 1.80 10.85 -34.85
C GLU A 230 0.71 11.12 -35.89
N SER A 231 0.74 10.37 -36.99
CA SER A 231 -0.27 10.50 -38.04
C SER A 231 -1.66 10.09 -37.54
N THR A 232 -2.66 10.86 -37.95
CA THR A 232 -4.09 10.63 -37.60
C THR A 232 -4.90 10.19 -38.83
N THR A 233 -4.28 9.46 -39.77
CA THR A 233 -4.99 8.99 -40.97
C THR A 233 -6.25 8.23 -40.61
N ASP A 234 -6.15 7.22 -39.74
CA ASP A 234 -7.28 6.39 -39.28
C ASP A 234 -7.36 6.25 -37.77
N VAL A 235 -6.34 6.65 -37.03
CA VAL A 235 -6.20 6.40 -35.59
C VAL A 235 -5.74 7.65 -34.86
N VAL A 236 -5.94 7.69 -33.55
CA VAL A 236 -5.48 8.78 -32.66
C VAL A 236 -4.68 8.18 -31.51
N PHE A 237 -3.62 8.87 -31.11
CA PHE A 237 -2.76 8.50 -29.99
C PHE A 237 -2.96 9.52 -28.86
N ALA A 238 -3.32 9.03 -27.68
CA ALA A 238 -3.70 9.89 -26.55
C ALA A 238 -2.53 10.37 -25.69
N GLY A 239 -1.34 9.80 -25.82
CA GLY A 239 -0.20 10.11 -24.97
C GLY A 239 -0.34 9.55 -23.56
N ASN A 240 -0.49 8.23 -23.41
CA ASN A 240 -0.58 7.58 -22.11
C ASN A 240 0.82 7.32 -21.55
N ALA A 241 1.18 8.02 -20.47
CA ALA A 241 2.32 7.68 -19.61
C ALA A 241 1.81 7.25 -18.25
N LEU A 242 2.10 6.02 -17.83
CA LEU A 242 1.55 5.42 -16.62
C LEU A 242 2.67 4.73 -15.83
N ILE A 243 2.73 4.97 -14.52
CA ILE A 243 3.71 4.34 -13.63
C ILE A 243 2.96 3.60 -12.53
N TYR A 244 3.15 2.28 -12.47
CA TYR A 244 2.55 1.40 -11.46
C TYR A 244 3.61 0.78 -10.55
N GLU A 245 3.22 0.46 -9.32
CA GLU A 245 3.99 -0.32 -8.35
C GLU A 245 3.07 -1.35 -7.70
N ASN A 246 3.33 -2.64 -7.92
CA ASN A 246 2.53 -3.73 -7.36
C ASN A 246 1.01 -3.48 -7.47
N GLY A 247 0.54 -3.11 -8.67
CA GLY A 247 -0.86 -2.86 -8.98
C GLY A 247 -1.38 -1.46 -8.64
N THR A 248 -0.64 -0.66 -7.90
CA THR A 248 -1.03 0.70 -7.54
C THR A 248 -0.52 1.71 -8.57
N LEU A 249 -1.39 2.57 -9.10
CA LEU A 249 -1.00 3.68 -9.96
C LEU A 249 -0.31 4.76 -9.11
N LEU A 250 0.94 5.10 -9.48
CA LEU A 250 1.72 6.14 -8.80
C LEU A 250 1.62 7.50 -9.49
N ALA A 251 1.63 7.49 -10.84
CA ALA A 251 1.57 8.72 -11.62
C ALA A 251 1.03 8.42 -13.03
N ALA A 252 0.37 9.42 -13.64
CA ALA A 252 -0.19 9.35 -14.97
C ALA A 252 -0.05 10.69 -15.69
N SER A 253 0.00 10.65 -17.04
CA SER A 253 -0.10 11.83 -17.91
C SER A 253 -1.53 12.31 -18.07
N ASP A 254 -1.68 13.53 -18.54
CA ASP A 254 -2.92 14.04 -19.12
C ASP A 254 -3.10 13.50 -20.54
N ARG A 255 -4.23 12.83 -20.78
CA ARG A 255 -4.55 12.28 -22.10
C ARG A 255 -4.97 13.38 -23.08
N PHE A 256 -4.63 13.16 -24.35
CA PHE A 256 -4.93 14.11 -25.45
C PHE A 256 -4.30 15.50 -25.27
N SER A 257 -3.22 15.57 -24.52
CA SER A 257 -2.42 16.80 -24.46
C SER A 257 -1.70 17.03 -25.80
N PHE A 258 -1.62 18.27 -26.23
CA PHE A 258 -0.86 18.69 -27.40
C PHE A 258 0.58 19.08 -27.05
N GLU A 259 0.90 19.11 -25.76
CA GLU A 259 2.20 19.45 -25.22
C GLU A 259 2.98 18.19 -24.84
N GLU A 260 4.29 18.30 -24.86
CA GLU A 260 5.17 17.25 -24.33
C GLU A 260 4.94 17.04 -22.83
N GLN A 261 5.08 15.81 -22.35
CA GLN A 261 4.90 15.50 -20.93
C GLN A 261 6.05 14.64 -20.41
N LEU A 262 6.38 14.83 -19.15
CA LEU A 262 7.33 14.02 -18.40
C LEU A 262 6.71 13.62 -17.06
N VAL A 263 6.22 12.39 -16.98
CA VAL A 263 5.63 11.81 -15.77
C VAL A 263 6.73 11.16 -14.95
N VAL A 264 6.88 11.56 -13.69
CA VAL A 264 7.96 11.12 -12.80
C VAL A 264 7.39 10.52 -11.53
N SER A 265 7.95 9.41 -11.07
CA SER A 265 7.67 8.84 -9.75
C SER A 265 8.84 8.03 -9.24
N GLU A 266 8.79 7.63 -7.97
CA GLU A 266 9.75 6.72 -7.36
C GLU A 266 9.12 5.35 -7.13
N ILE A 267 9.79 4.27 -7.57
CA ILE A 267 9.39 2.88 -7.33
C ILE A 267 10.15 2.35 -6.11
N ASP A 268 9.46 1.78 -5.15
CA ASP A 268 10.02 1.18 -3.94
C ASP A 268 10.44 -0.28 -4.21
N VAL A 269 11.66 -0.46 -4.67
CA VAL A 269 12.21 -1.78 -4.99
C VAL A 269 12.39 -2.65 -3.75
N GLU A 270 12.71 -2.04 -2.59
CA GLU A 270 12.82 -2.79 -1.33
C GLU A 270 11.46 -3.37 -0.90
N ARG A 271 10.38 -2.62 -1.07
CA ARG A 271 9.02 -3.12 -0.86
C ARG A 271 8.73 -4.32 -1.78
N LEU A 272 9.04 -4.21 -3.07
CA LEU A 272 8.81 -5.28 -4.04
C LEU A 272 9.59 -6.54 -3.68
N ARG A 273 10.84 -6.41 -3.24
CA ARG A 273 11.66 -7.53 -2.73
C ARG A 273 11.03 -8.17 -1.50
N GLY A 274 10.58 -7.37 -0.54
CA GLY A 274 9.88 -7.86 0.65
C GLY A 274 8.63 -8.68 0.29
N GLU A 275 7.81 -8.19 -0.63
CA GLU A 275 6.62 -8.91 -1.12
C GLU A 275 6.99 -10.25 -1.80
N ARG A 276 8.07 -10.28 -2.61
CA ARG A 276 8.54 -11.52 -3.26
C ARG A 276 9.09 -12.55 -2.27
N ILE A 277 9.72 -12.12 -1.18
CA ILE A 277 10.25 -13.01 -0.13
C ILE A 277 9.12 -13.78 0.56
N VAL A 278 8.01 -13.12 0.87
CA VAL A 278 6.88 -13.74 1.58
C VAL A 278 5.93 -14.51 0.64
N ASN A 279 5.99 -14.26 -0.67
CA ASN A 279 5.11 -14.89 -1.66
C ASN A 279 5.68 -16.22 -2.16
N THR A 280 5.29 -17.31 -1.50
CA THR A 280 5.75 -18.67 -1.85
C THR A 280 5.31 -19.11 -3.26
N THR A 281 4.19 -18.61 -3.77
CA THR A 281 3.71 -18.88 -5.14
C THR A 281 4.62 -18.24 -6.17
N PHE A 282 5.07 -17.00 -5.95
CA PHE A 282 6.05 -16.35 -6.80
C PHE A 282 7.37 -17.14 -6.84
N ALA A 283 7.87 -17.56 -5.68
CA ALA A 283 9.07 -18.38 -5.58
C ALA A 283 8.93 -19.76 -6.28
N ALA A 284 7.74 -20.37 -6.24
CA ALA A 284 7.45 -21.60 -6.97
C ALA A 284 7.46 -21.37 -8.50
N SER A 285 6.89 -20.24 -8.95
CA SER A 285 6.87 -19.85 -10.37
C SER A 285 8.28 -19.57 -10.90
N VAL A 286 9.16 -18.95 -10.10
CA VAL A 286 10.59 -18.77 -10.44
C VAL A 286 11.26 -20.11 -10.72
N ARG A 287 11.03 -21.11 -9.88
CA ARG A 287 11.58 -22.46 -10.09
C ARG A 287 11.05 -23.13 -11.36
N ALA A 288 9.76 -22.98 -11.64
CA ALA A 288 9.14 -23.53 -12.86
C ALA A 288 9.68 -22.93 -14.17
N CYS A 289 10.22 -21.70 -14.11
CA CYS A 289 10.80 -20.99 -15.26
C CYS A 289 12.34 -20.99 -15.28
N SER A 290 13.00 -21.86 -14.49
CA SER A 290 14.45 -21.85 -14.33
C SER A 290 15.22 -22.10 -15.64
N GLU A 291 14.69 -22.95 -16.53
CA GLU A 291 15.35 -23.36 -17.77
C GLU A 291 15.27 -22.34 -18.91
N ARG A 292 14.38 -21.33 -18.81
CA ARG A 292 14.30 -20.27 -19.83
C ARG A 292 15.57 -19.42 -19.82
N PRO A 293 16.23 -19.18 -20.98
CA PRO A 293 17.43 -18.35 -21.02
C PRO A 293 17.12 -16.90 -20.63
N SER A 294 18.12 -16.22 -20.10
CA SER A 294 18.12 -14.77 -19.90
C SER A 294 19.56 -14.28 -19.92
N ARG A 295 19.77 -13.12 -20.54
CA ARG A 295 21.09 -12.49 -20.63
C ARG A 295 21.12 -11.23 -19.76
N ARG A 296 22.10 -11.16 -18.85
CA ARG A 296 22.28 -9.99 -17.97
C ARG A 296 23.28 -9.03 -18.56
N VAL A 297 22.91 -7.76 -18.59
CA VAL A 297 23.74 -6.64 -19.04
C VAL A 297 23.94 -5.71 -17.87
N GLN A 298 25.21 -5.42 -17.54
CA GLN A 298 25.54 -4.53 -16.44
C GLN A 298 25.31 -3.06 -16.85
N ALA A 299 24.59 -2.33 -16.00
CA ALA A 299 24.36 -0.90 -16.11
C ALA A 299 24.79 -0.22 -14.79
N GLU A 300 25.03 1.07 -14.83
CA GLU A 300 25.44 1.84 -13.65
C GLU A 300 24.33 2.81 -13.27
N LEU A 301 23.86 2.74 -12.03
CA LEU A 301 23.09 3.84 -11.46
C LEU A 301 24.03 4.75 -10.70
N SER A 302 23.99 6.03 -11.04
CA SER A 302 24.62 7.02 -10.18
C SER A 302 24.03 6.95 -8.78
N PRO A 303 24.88 7.07 -7.74
CA PRO A 303 24.36 7.24 -6.39
C PRO A 303 23.38 8.41 -6.43
N SER A 304 22.15 8.16 -6.01
CA SER A 304 21.11 9.18 -6.06
C SER A 304 21.59 10.43 -5.33
N ARG A 305 21.54 11.58 -5.99
CA ARG A 305 21.50 12.83 -5.26
C ARG A 305 20.41 12.69 -4.22
N GLU A 306 20.63 13.11 -2.96
CA GLU A 306 19.61 13.09 -1.91
C GLU A 306 18.45 14.03 -2.27
N LEU A 307 17.70 13.67 -3.29
CA LEU A 307 16.48 14.39 -3.68
C LEU A 307 15.32 13.85 -2.85
N PRO A 308 14.47 14.71 -2.33
CA PRO A 308 13.30 14.27 -1.59
C PRO A 308 12.38 13.45 -2.50
N LEU A 309 11.68 12.48 -1.91
CA LEU A 309 10.58 11.77 -2.59
C LEU A 309 9.57 12.80 -3.10
N THR A 310 9.13 12.62 -4.33
CA THR A 310 8.08 13.44 -4.95
C THR A 310 6.70 12.83 -4.79
N ARG A 311 6.61 11.52 -4.57
CA ARG A 311 5.34 10.83 -4.31
C ARG A 311 4.77 11.22 -2.94
N SER A 312 3.46 11.35 -2.85
CA SER A 312 2.76 11.52 -1.58
C SER A 312 2.81 10.23 -0.76
N ILE A 313 2.93 10.40 0.55
CA ILE A 313 2.84 9.30 1.51
C ILE A 313 1.58 9.54 2.34
N GLU A 314 0.65 8.59 2.28
CA GLU A 314 -0.63 8.69 2.99
C GLU A 314 -0.40 8.59 4.52
N PRO A 315 -0.83 9.60 5.31
CA PRO A 315 -0.64 9.57 6.76
C PRO A 315 -1.55 8.55 7.46
N HIS A 316 -2.67 8.18 6.84
CA HIS A 316 -3.63 7.23 7.40
C HIS A 316 -3.80 6.00 6.50
N PRO A 317 -2.77 5.12 6.41
CA PRO A 317 -2.72 4.05 5.40
C PRO A 317 -3.78 2.96 5.57
N PHE A 318 -4.46 2.91 6.70
CA PHE A 318 -5.60 2.02 6.96
C PHE A 318 -6.95 2.59 6.55
N VAL A 319 -7.02 3.91 6.37
CA VAL A 319 -8.28 4.59 6.03
C VAL A 319 -8.41 4.65 4.52
N PRO A 320 -9.52 4.18 3.94
CA PRO A 320 -9.75 4.27 2.50
C PRO A 320 -9.80 5.73 2.02
N GLU A 321 -9.38 5.94 0.77
CA GLU A 321 -9.55 7.25 0.12
C GLU A 321 -11.03 7.68 0.10
N GLY A 322 -11.28 8.99 0.16
CA GLY A 322 -12.61 9.56 0.31
C GLY A 322 -13.59 9.33 -0.86
N GLY A 323 -14.87 9.71 -0.69
CA GLY A 323 -15.92 9.59 -1.69
C GLY A 323 -16.57 8.21 -1.73
N ARG A 324 -17.12 7.82 -2.91
CA ARG A 324 -17.84 6.55 -3.09
C ARG A 324 -17.02 5.32 -2.66
N LEU A 325 -15.72 5.32 -2.88
CA LEU A 325 -14.83 4.23 -2.48
C LEU A 325 -14.77 4.05 -0.96
N LEU A 326 -14.87 5.15 -0.19
CA LEU A 326 -14.92 5.09 1.27
C LEU A 326 -16.18 4.36 1.75
N ASP A 327 -17.35 4.66 1.17
CA ASP A 327 -18.61 4.01 1.53
C ASP A 327 -18.58 2.51 1.23
N GLU A 328 -18.14 2.13 0.02
CA GLU A 328 -17.99 0.72 -0.38
C GLU A 328 -17.03 -0.04 0.56
N ARG A 329 -15.93 0.58 0.96
CA ARG A 329 -14.95 -0.03 1.86
C ARG A 329 -15.45 -0.12 3.30
N CYS A 330 -16.13 0.90 3.81
CA CYS A 330 -16.74 0.84 5.15
C CYS A 330 -17.80 -0.26 5.23
N GLU A 331 -18.64 -0.38 4.20
CA GLU A 331 -19.65 -1.46 4.13
C GLU A 331 -18.99 -2.85 4.07
N GLU A 332 -17.91 -3.01 3.29
CA GLU A 332 -17.14 -4.26 3.19
C GLU A 332 -16.54 -4.64 4.55
N ILE A 333 -15.87 -3.71 5.23
CA ILE A 333 -15.27 -3.90 6.56
C ILE A 333 -16.33 -4.36 7.56
N PHE A 334 -17.44 -3.63 7.63
CA PHE A 334 -18.54 -3.93 8.54
C PHE A 334 -19.15 -5.30 8.24
N SER A 335 -19.32 -5.63 6.96
CA SER A 335 -19.85 -6.93 6.52
C SER A 335 -18.95 -8.09 6.91
N ILE A 336 -17.62 -7.93 6.86
CA ILE A 336 -16.65 -8.95 7.32
C ILE A 336 -16.80 -9.17 8.84
N GLN A 337 -16.87 -8.08 9.64
CA GLN A 337 -17.07 -8.19 11.10
C GLN A 337 -18.38 -8.90 11.44
N VAL A 338 -19.48 -8.50 10.79
CA VAL A 338 -20.82 -9.08 10.96
C VAL A 338 -20.85 -10.55 10.56
N ALA A 339 -20.26 -10.92 9.43
CA ALA A 339 -20.22 -12.32 8.96
C ALA A 339 -19.44 -13.22 9.94
N GLY A 340 -18.32 -12.72 10.47
CA GLY A 340 -17.52 -13.43 11.46
C GLY A 340 -18.29 -13.73 12.75
N LEU A 341 -18.94 -12.70 13.31
CA LEU A 341 -19.76 -12.86 14.51
C LEU A 341 -20.99 -13.74 14.25
N ALA A 342 -21.68 -13.53 13.13
CA ALA A 342 -22.86 -14.32 12.75
C ALA A 342 -22.52 -15.82 12.70
N LYS A 343 -21.40 -16.19 12.04
CA LYS A 343 -20.97 -17.59 12.00
C LYS A 343 -20.70 -18.17 13.39
N ARG A 344 -20.10 -17.40 14.28
CA ARG A 344 -19.84 -17.82 15.67
C ARG A 344 -21.15 -18.09 16.42
N LEU A 345 -22.12 -17.17 16.34
CA LEU A 345 -23.43 -17.32 16.99
C LEU A 345 -24.20 -18.52 16.46
N VAL A 346 -24.25 -18.69 15.14
CA VAL A 346 -24.92 -19.84 14.53
C VAL A 346 -24.25 -21.16 14.94
N HIS A 347 -22.93 -21.23 14.97
CA HIS A 347 -22.18 -22.43 15.34
C HIS A 347 -22.44 -22.85 16.79
N THR A 348 -22.44 -21.88 17.71
CA THR A 348 -22.65 -22.13 19.14
C THR A 348 -24.14 -22.22 19.51
N ASN A 349 -25.05 -21.99 18.56
CA ASN A 349 -26.49 -21.82 18.78
C ASN A 349 -26.81 -20.77 19.84
N CYS A 350 -25.97 -19.75 19.96
CA CYS A 350 -26.08 -18.69 20.94
C CYS A 350 -27.01 -17.60 20.43
N LYS A 351 -27.97 -17.18 21.27
CA LYS A 351 -28.94 -16.12 20.97
C LYS A 351 -28.74 -14.89 21.83
N THR A 352 -27.68 -14.87 22.62
CA THR A 352 -27.34 -13.80 23.54
C THR A 352 -25.87 -13.44 23.42
N VAL A 353 -25.55 -12.15 23.41
CA VAL A 353 -24.20 -11.63 23.52
C VAL A 353 -24.12 -10.62 24.68
N VAL A 354 -22.98 -10.55 25.32
CA VAL A 354 -22.68 -9.61 26.39
C VAL A 354 -21.54 -8.71 25.96
N VAL A 355 -21.73 -7.39 26.03
CA VAL A 355 -20.75 -6.38 25.63
C VAL A 355 -20.58 -5.35 26.74
N GLY A 356 -19.34 -5.09 27.15
CA GLY A 356 -19.03 -3.96 28.03
C GLY A 356 -19.10 -2.65 27.25
N ILE A 357 -19.95 -1.72 27.69
CA ILE A 357 -20.15 -0.42 27.04
C ILE A 357 -19.62 0.68 27.93
N SER A 358 -18.45 1.21 27.57
CA SER A 358 -17.81 2.34 28.27
C SER A 358 -18.34 3.70 27.81
N GLY A 359 -18.94 3.77 26.61
CA GLY A 359 -19.27 5.03 25.93
C GLY A 359 -18.14 5.56 25.04
N GLY A 360 -17.05 4.80 24.89
CA GLY A 360 -15.95 5.08 23.95
C GLY A 360 -16.16 4.45 22.57
N LEU A 361 -15.31 4.84 21.61
CA LEU A 361 -15.39 4.44 20.19
C LEU A 361 -15.40 2.91 19.98
N ASP A 362 -14.55 2.18 20.70
CA ASP A 362 -14.35 0.74 20.47
C ASP A 362 -15.57 -0.08 20.92
N SER A 363 -16.08 0.22 22.11
CA SER A 363 -17.31 -0.40 22.60
C SER A 363 -18.52 -0.04 21.74
N THR A 364 -18.55 1.17 21.21
CA THR A 364 -19.57 1.63 20.26
C THR A 364 -19.53 0.83 18.97
N LEU A 365 -18.35 0.69 18.33
CA LEU A 365 -18.22 -0.11 17.10
C LEU A 365 -18.61 -1.57 17.32
N ALA A 366 -18.16 -2.18 18.44
CA ALA A 366 -18.51 -3.55 18.77
C ALA A 366 -20.03 -3.73 18.96
N LEU A 367 -20.70 -2.78 19.62
CA LEU A 367 -22.14 -2.79 19.79
C LEU A 367 -22.90 -2.67 18.45
N LEU A 368 -22.45 -1.77 17.57
CA LEU A 368 -23.02 -1.63 16.22
C LEU A 368 -22.87 -2.90 15.37
N VAL A 369 -21.72 -3.58 15.47
CA VAL A 369 -21.51 -4.89 14.82
C VAL A 369 -22.47 -5.94 15.39
N CYS A 370 -22.68 -5.97 16.71
CA CYS A 370 -23.65 -6.88 17.34
C CYS A 370 -25.08 -6.62 16.84
N VAL A 371 -25.51 -5.36 16.81
CA VAL A 371 -26.85 -4.98 16.35
C VAL A 371 -27.06 -5.41 14.89
N LYS A 372 -26.13 -5.07 14.00
CA LYS A 372 -26.21 -5.46 12.60
C LYS A 372 -26.21 -6.98 12.40
N THR A 373 -25.46 -7.72 13.25
CA THR A 373 -25.41 -9.17 13.22
C THR A 373 -26.75 -9.77 13.62
N PHE A 374 -27.37 -9.27 14.71
CA PHE A 374 -28.67 -9.74 15.17
C PHE A 374 -29.77 -9.45 14.16
N ASP A 375 -29.80 -8.25 13.60
CA ASP A 375 -30.75 -7.88 12.54
C ASP A 375 -30.63 -8.82 11.35
N LYS A 376 -29.39 -9.10 10.89
CA LYS A 376 -29.13 -9.98 9.76
C LYS A 376 -29.52 -11.44 10.00
N LEU A 377 -29.41 -11.90 11.25
CA LEU A 377 -29.82 -13.25 11.65
C LEU A 377 -31.31 -13.36 12.02
N GLY A 378 -32.05 -12.25 12.02
CA GLY A 378 -33.45 -12.20 12.49
C GLY A 378 -33.60 -12.47 13.97
N LEU A 379 -32.57 -12.18 14.77
CA LEU A 379 -32.59 -12.31 16.22
C LEU A 379 -33.10 -11.02 16.88
N SER A 380 -33.75 -11.15 18.04
CA SER A 380 -34.19 -9.97 18.80
C SER A 380 -32.98 -9.24 19.37
N ARG A 381 -32.91 -7.92 19.11
CA ARG A 381 -31.88 -7.04 19.72
C ARG A 381 -31.86 -7.09 21.25
N LYS A 382 -32.95 -7.54 21.91
CA LYS A 382 -32.99 -7.81 23.36
C LYS A 382 -32.06 -8.94 23.80
N GLY A 383 -31.60 -9.77 22.88
CA GLY A 383 -30.52 -10.73 23.14
C GLY A 383 -29.12 -10.09 23.22
N ILE A 384 -28.96 -8.83 22.85
CA ILE A 384 -27.73 -8.07 23.05
C ILE A 384 -27.80 -7.41 24.41
N VAL A 385 -26.94 -7.82 25.34
CA VAL A 385 -26.87 -7.25 26.69
C VAL A 385 -25.67 -6.32 26.78
N GLY A 386 -25.91 -5.03 26.67
CA GLY A 386 -24.91 -4.01 26.97
C GLY A 386 -24.80 -3.75 28.45
N ILE A 387 -23.60 -3.88 29.01
CA ILE A 387 -23.35 -3.65 30.44
C ILE A 387 -22.45 -2.42 30.57
N THR A 388 -22.96 -1.36 31.22
CA THR A 388 -22.13 -0.26 31.69
C THR A 388 -21.69 -0.51 33.11
N MET A 389 -20.41 -0.32 33.40
CA MET A 389 -19.79 -0.66 34.68
C MET A 389 -19.04 0.55 35.25
N PRO A 390 -19.76 1.53 35.83
CA PRO A 390 -19.14 2.72 36.37
C PRO A 390 -18.13 2.37 37.47
N GLY A 391 -16.90 2.88 37.30
CA GLY A 391 -15.79 2.76 38.25
C GLY A 391 -15.43 4.13 38.83
N PHE A 392 -14.15 4.28 39.25
CA PHE A 392 -13.69 5.51 39.90
C PHE A 392 -13.39 6.64 38.88
N GLY A 393 -13.08 6.31 37.62
CA GLY A 393 -12.72 7.28 36.55
C GLY A 393 -13.83 7.52 35.53
N THR A 394 -15.01 6.94 35.69
CA THR A 394 -16.12 7.11 34.74
C THR A 394 -16.66 8.53 34.80
N THR A 395 -16.73 9.22 33.65
CA THR A 395 -17.30 10.57 33.56
C THR A 395 -18.79 10.54 33.23
N ASP A 396 -19.52 11.60 33.62
CA ASP A 396 -20.95 11.72 33.28
C ASP A 396 -21.22 11.69 31.78
N ARG A 397 -20.33 12.25 30.98
CA ARG A 397 -20.47 12.30 29.51
C ARG A 397 -20.42 10.89 28.90
N THR A 398 -19.37 10.12 29.19
CA THR A 398 -19.22 8.76 28.67
C THR A 398 -20.30 7.82 29.18
N TYR A 399 -20.68 7.96 30.44
CA TYR A 399 -21.79 7.21 31.05
C TYR A 399 -23.12 7.51 30.32
N ASN A 400 -23.47 8.77 30.15
CA ASN A 400 -24.70 9.16 29.46
C ASN A 400 -24.72 8.71 27.99
N ASN A 401 -23.58 8.81 27.28
CA ASN A 401 -23.43 8.32 25.94
C ASN A 401 -23.68 6.82 25.85
N ALA A 402 -23.11 6.04 26.77
CA ALA A 402 -23.32 4.59 26.82
C ALA A 402 -24.81 4.25 26.99
N LEU A 403 -25.50 4.88 27.93
CA LEU A 403 -26.92 4.63 28.18
C LEU A 403 -27.79 5.06 26.98
N CYS A 404 -27.55 6.26 26.47
CA CYS A 404 -28.32 6.81 25.35
C CYS A 404 -28.20 5.93 24.09
N LEU A 405 -26.97 5.50 23.77
CA LEU A 405 -26.72 4.63 22.62
C LEU A 405 -27.40 3.26 22.78
N MET A 406 -27.25 2.62 23.93
CA MET A 406 -27.89 1.31 24.19
C MET A 406 -29.41 1.38 24.09
N GLN A 407 -30.01 2.45 24.61
CA GLN A 407 -31.46 2.68 24.57
C GLN A 407 -31.95 2.92 23.13
N SER A 408 -31.27 3.79 22.38
CA SER A 408 -31.64 4.11 20.99
C SER A 408 -31.50 2.91 20.06
N LEU A 409 -30.57 2.03 20.31
CA LEU A 409 -30.40 0.78 19.55
C LEU A 409 -31.32 -0.36 20.03
N GLU A 410 -32.17 -0.11 21.05
CA GLU A 410 -33.16 -1.07 21.60
C GLU A 410 -32.57 -2.35 22.18
N VAL A 411 -31.31 -2.33 22.61
CA VAL A 411 -30.66 -3.47 23.26
C VAL A 411 -31.06 -3.61 24.73
N SER A 412 -30.72 -4.71 25.37
CA SER A 412 -30.91 -4.88 26.82
C SER A 412 -29.83 -4.13 27.59
N VAL A 413 -30.21 -3.25 28.51
CA VAL A 413 -29.29 -2.41 29.29
C VAL A 413 -29.12 -2.95 30.68
N LYS A 414 -27.88 -3.05 31.15
CA LYS A 414 -27.53 -3.36 32.54
C LYS A 414 -26.54 -2.34 33.06
N GLU A 415 -26.71 -1.95 34.30
CA GLU A 415 -25.75 -1.14 35.02
C GLU A 415 -25.26 -1.92 36.24
N ILE A 416 -23.94 -2.05 36.38
CA ILE A 416 -23.30 -2.77 37.49
C ILE A 416 -22.10 -1.95 37.94
N SER A 417 -22.20 -1.31 39.10
CA SER A 417 -21.06 -0.59 39.70
C SER A 417 -19.99 -1.56 40.15
N ILE A 418 -18.73 -1.28 39.81
CA ILE A 418 -17.57 -2.07 40.27
C ILE A 418 -16.93 -1.52 41.55
N LYS A 419 -17.39 -0.38 42.05
CA LYS A 419 -16.69 0.37 43.12
C LYS A 419 -16.51 -0.47 44.38
N GLU A 420 -17.60 -1.05 44.92
CA GLU A 420 -17.55 -1.83 46.17
C GLU A 420 -16.67 -3.09 46.03
N ALA A 421 -16.78 -3.80 44.92
CA ALA A 421 -15.96 -4.98 44.64
C ALA A 421 -14.47 -4.62 44.54
N CYS A 422 -14.13 -3.53 43.85
CA CYS A 422 -12.75 -3.04 43.76
C CYS A 422 -12.22 -2.58 45.13
N ILE A 423 -13.01 -1.89 45.95
CA ILE A 423 -12.62 -1.48 47.30
C ILE A 423 -12.27 -2.72 48.14
N GLN A 424 -13.15 -3.72 48.16
CA GLN A 424 -12.90 -4.97 48.89
C GLN A 424 -11.64 -5.68 48.37
N HIS A 425 -11.49 -5.78 47.06
CA HIS A 425 -10.31 -6.40 46.45
C HIS A 425 -9.01 -5.69 46.83
N PHE A 426 -8.98 -4.34 46.80
CA PHE A 426 -7.79 -3.58 47.18
C PHE A 426 -7.46 -3.73 48.66
N GLN A 427 -8.47 -3.80 49.52
CA GLN A 427 -8.26 -4.11 50.92
C GLN A 427 -7.66 -5.51 51.15
N ASP A 428 -8.18 -6.52 50.42
CA ASP A 428 -7.71 -7.91 50.54
C ASP A 428 -6.26 -8.08 50.13
N ILE A 429 -5.79 -7.35 49.11
CA ILE A 429 -4.39 -7.38 48.65
C ILE A 429 -3.49 -6.34 49.33
N GLY A 430 -4.03 -5.53 50.26
CA GLY A 430 -3.29 -4.51 50.99
C GLY A 430 -2.84 -3.32 50.12
N HIS A 431 -3.56 -3.00 49.04
CA HIS A 431 -3.26 -1.88 48.15
C HIS A 431 -3.88 -0.57 48.71
N ASP A 432 -3.07 0.49 48.74
CA ASP A 432 -3.53 1.82 49.15
C ASP A 432 -4.33 2.48 48.01
N MET A 433 -5.59 2.74 48.23
CA MET A 433 -6.52 3.35 47.28
C MET A 433 -6.11 4.78 46.83
N SER A 434 -5.26 5.47 47.60
CA SER A 434 -4.73 6.78 47.20
C SER A 434 -3.64 6.68 46.15
N VAL A 435 -3.07 5.50 45.91
CA VAL A 435 -2.03 5.23 44.92
C VAL A 435 -2.65 4.76 43.62
N HIS A 436 -2.75 5.64 42.66
CA HIS A 436 -3.33 5.37 41.34
C HIS A 436 -2.28 4.80 40.36
N ASP A 437 -1.75 3.63 40.69
CA ASP A 437 -0.74 2.91 39.89
C ASP A 437 -1.39 1.84 39.00
N VAL A 438 -0.55 1.04 38.36
CA VAL A 438 -0.97 -0.05 37.46
C VAL A 438 -1.82 -1.10 38.18
N THR A 439 -1.67 -1.28 39.51
CA THR A 439 -2.50 -2.19 40.33
C THR A 439 -3.91 -1.66 40.40
N TYR A 440 -4.05 -0.36 40.70
CA TYR A 440 -5.34 0.33 40.78
C TYR A 440 -6.10 0.28 39.44
N GLU A 441 -5.43 0.51 38.32
CA GLU A 441 -6.04 0.45 36.98
C GLU A 441 -6.44 -0.99 36.61
N ASN A 442 -5.49 -1.93 36.72
CA ASN A 442 -5.70 -3.33 36.32
C ASN A 442 -6.74 -4.04 37.21
N GLY A 443 -6.85 -3.70 38.50
CA GLY A 443 -7.89 -4.23 39.37
C GLY A 443 -9.29 -3.94 38.85
N GLN A 444 -9.54 -2.68 38.47
CA GLN A 444 -10.83 -2.27 37.90
C GLN A 444 -11.11 -2.95 36.54
N ALA A 445 -10.12 -3.06 35.67
CA ALA A 445 -10.29 -3.69 34.36
C ALA A 445 -10.61 -5.20 34.47
N ARG A 446 -9.96 -5.90 35.42
CA ARG A 446 -10.26 -7.33 35.68
C ARG A 446 -11.63 -7.54 36.31
N GLU A 447 -12.04 -6.68 37.22
CA GLU A 447 -13.39 -6.75 37.80
C GLU A 447 -14.47 -6.62 36.72
N ARG A 448 -14.32 -5.67 35.81
CA ARG A 448 -15.23 -5.54 34.66
C ARG A 448 -15.26 -6.82 33.80
N THR A 449 -14.12 -7.40 33.53
CA THR A 449 -14.04 -8.62 32.69
C THR A 449 -14.66 -9.81 33.42
N GLN A 450 -14.45 -9.97 34.74
CA GLN A 450 -15.07 -11.01 35.56
C GLN A 450 -16.59 -10.90 35.48
N ILE A 451 -17.15 -9.72 35.70
CA ILE A 451 -18.60 -9.48 35.59
C ILE A 451 -19.14 -9.87 34.22
N LEU A 452 -18.47 -9.47 33.14
CA LEU A 452 -18.90 -9.80 31.77
C LEU A 452 -18.92 -11.31 31.52
N MET A 453 -17.86 -12.03 31.91
CA MET A 453 -17.74 -13.49 31.75
C MET A 453 -18.79 -14.25 32.57
N ASP A 454 -18.96 -13.91 33.84
CA ASP A 454 -19.92 -14.57 34.73
C ASP A 454 -21.36 -14.27 34.29
N TYR A 455 -21.61 -13.02 33.86
CA TYR A 455 -22.94 -12.66 33.36
C TYR A 455 -23.25 -13.40 32.03
N ALA A 456 -22.29 -13.56 31.15
CA ALA A 456 -22.44 -14.34 29.93
C ALA A 456 -22.78 -15.80 30.24
N ASN A 457 -22.11 -16.42 31.23
CA ASN A 457 -22.45 -17.75 31.71
C ASN A 457 -23.89 -17.83 32.22
N LYS A 458 -24.31 -16.85 33.03
CA LYS A 458 -25.66 -16.76 33.58
C LYS A 458 -26.76 -16.71 32.53
N VAL A 459 -26.53 -16.03 31.41
CA VAL A 459 -27.52 -15.85 30.33
C VAL A 459 -27.32 -16.78 29.15
N GLY A 460 -26.33 -17.69 29.19
CA GLY A 460 -25.99 -18.59 28.10
C GLY A 460 -25.50 -17.82 26.86
N GLY A 461 -24.73 -16.75 27.04
CA GLY A 461 -24.26 -15.84 26.00
C GLY A 461 -22.77 -15.90 25.77
N LEU A 462 -22.31 -15.10 24.80
CA LEU A 462 -20.90 -14.91 24.48
C LEU A 462 -20.46 -13.48 24.82
N VAL A 463 -19.28 -13.33 25.43
CA VAL A 463 -18.65 -12.02 25.64
C VAL A 463 -17.99 -11.58 24.33
N ILE A 464 -18.37 -10.38 23.86
CA ILE A 464 -17.81 -9.77 22.65
C ILE A 464 -16.74 -8.76 23.05
N GLY A 465 -15.53 -8.96 22.51
CA GLY A 465 -14.39 -8.09 22.76
C GLY A 465 -14.46 -6.80 21.95
N THR A 466 -14.05 -5.73 22.59
CA THR A 466 -14.06 -4.37 22.03
C THR A 466 -12.69 -3.86 21.64
N GLY A 467 -11.59 -4.47 22.14
CA GLY A 467 -10.21 -4.05 21.89
C GLY A 467 -9.86 -4.01 20.41
N ASP A 468 -9.20 -2.94 20.00
CA ASP A 468 -8.79 -2.68 18.60
C ASP A 468 -7.35 -3.11 18.30
N LEU A 469 -6.97 -3.03 17.00
CA LEU A 469 -5.64 -3.43 16.54
C LEU A 469 -4.51 -2.58 17.13
N SER A 470 -4.72 -1.28 17.31
CA SER A 470 -3.71 -0.34 17.81
C SER A 470 -3.40 -0.58 19.29
N GLU A 471 -4.43 -0.83 20.08
CA GLU A 471 -4.28 -1.22 21.50
C GLU A 471 -3.54 -2.55 21.63
N LEU A 472 -3.87 -3.52 20.78
CA LEU A 472 -3.18 -4.81 20.73
C LEU A 472 -1.72 -4.67 20.33
N ALA A 473 -1.40 -3.77 19.38
CA ALA A 473 -0.02 -3.52 18.96
C ALA A 473 0.83 -2.94 20.08
N LEU A 474 0.30 -1.95 20.80
CA LEU A 474 0.97 -1.29 21.92
C LEU A 474 0.90 -2.08 23.22
N GLY A 475 0.06 -3.13 23.28
CA GLY A 475 -0.28 -3.82 24.52
C GLY A 475 -0.95 -2.89 25.54
N TRP A 476 -1.71 -1.89 25.06
CA TRP A 476 -2.46 -0.95 25.89
C TRP A 476 -3.81 -1.57 26.26
N ALA A 477 -3.73 -2.64 27.02
CA ALA A 477 -4.83 -3.38 27.58
C ALA A 477 -4.34 -4.14 28.82
N THR A 478 -5.22 -4.36 29.78
CA THR A 478 -4.90 -5.14 30.98
C THR A 478 -4.90 -6.63 30.65
N TYR A 479 -3.75 -7.29 30.89
CA TYR A 479 -3.65 -8.75 30.71
C TYR A 479 -4.68 -9.48 31.60
N ASN A 480 -5.42 -10.41 31.02
CA ASN A 480 -6.54 -11.10 31.63
C ASN A 480 -7.62 -10.14 32.20
N GLY A 481 -7.77 -9.02 31.51
CA GLY A 481 -8.82 -8.02 31.76
C GLY A 481 -9.50 -7.70 30.42
N ASP A 482 -9.53 -6.43 30.05
CA ASP A 482 -10.20 -5.91 28.84
C ASP A 482 -9.66 -6.46 27.53
N HIS A 483 -8.45 -7.05 27.50
CA HIS A 483 -7.94 -7.73 26.32
C HIS A 483 -8.58 -9.10 26.07
N MET A 484 -9.33 -9.65 27.03
CA MET A 484 -9.95 -10.98 26.94
C MET A 484 -11.43 -10.91 26.58
N SER A 485 -11.85 -11.83 25.74
CA SER A 485 -13.23 -12.03 25.32
C SER A 485 -13.42 -13.42 24.73
N MET A 486 -14.66 -13.78 24.38
CA MET A 486 -14.94 -15.02 23.68
C MET A 486 -14.90 -14.86 22.15
N TYR A 487 -15.05 -13.62 21.66
CA TYR A 487 -14.87 -13.26 20.25
C TYR A 487 -14.58 -11.76 20.11
N GLY A 488 -13.44 -11.40 19.53
CA GLY A 488 -12.98 -10.01 19.35
C GLY A 488 -13.35 -9.46 17.98
N VAL A 489 -14.41 -8.66 17.87
CA VAL A 489 -14.89 -8.16 16.58
C VAL A 489 -14.03 -7.03 16.01
N ASN A 490 -13.31 -6.27 16.85
CA ASN A 490 -12.49 -5.13 16.46
C ASN A 490 -10.99 -5.44 16.37
N GLY A 491 -10.54 -6.64 16.72
CA GLY A 491 -9.12 -6.98 16.86
C GLY A 491 -8.24 -6.80 15.60
N SER A 492 -8.85 -6.56 14.45
CA SER A 492 -8.17 -6.26 13.18
C SER A 492 -8.45 -4.84 12.66
N ILE A 493 -9.11 -4.00 13.45
CA ILE A 493 -9.47 -2.62 13.09
C ILE A 493 -8.57 -1.65 13.87
N PRO A 494 -7.72 -0.84 13.23
CA PRO A 494 -6.92 0.16 13.94
C PRO A 494 -7.75 1.34 14.45
N LYS A 495 -7.30 2.00 15.49
CA LYS A 495 -8.00 3.09 16.17
C LYS A 495 -8.43 4.21 15.21
N THR A 496 -7.58 4.58 14.28
CA THR A 496 -7.90 5.59 13.25
C THR A 496 -9.10 5.15 12.41
N LEU A 497 -9.17 3.89 11.99
CA LEU A 497 -10.27 3.35 11.21
C LEU A 497 -11.56 3.19 12.02
N VAL A 498 -11.48 2.85 13.32
CA VAL A 498 -12.66 2.78 14.21
C VAL A 498 -13.43 4.08 14.17
N ARG A 499 -12.75 5.21 14.28
CA ARG A 499 -13.36 6.55 14.23
C ARG A 499 -14.11 6.80 12.93
N TYR A 500 -13.51 6.44 11.80
CA TYR A 500 -14.14 6.58 10.47
C TYR A 500 -15.36 5.67 10.31
N LEU A 501 -15.30 4.43 10.78
CA LEU A 501 -16.45 3.51 10.72
C LEU A 501 -17.63 3.99 11.55
N VAL A 502 -17.39 4.48 12.76
CA VAL A 502 -18.46 5.04 13.61
C VAL A 502 -19.06 6.30 12.96
N ALA A 503 -18.23 7.17 12.36
CA ALA A 503 -18.70 8.34 11.62
C ALA A 503 -19.52 7.95 10.38
N TRP A 504 -19.10 6.95 9.65
CA TRP A 504 -19.83 6.42 8.50
C TRP A 504 -21.19 5.86 8.89
N VAL A 505 -21.28 5.07 9.98
CA VAL A 505 -22.57 4.56 10.49
C VAL A 505 -23.48 5.72 10.92
N ALA A 506 -22.94 6.76 11.55
CA ALA A 506 -23.72 7.94 11.93
C ALA A 506 -24.33 8.68 10.73
N GLN A 507 -23.70 8.57 9.54
CA GLN A 507 -24.18 9.23 8.31
C GLN A 507 -25.07 8.33 7.45
N SER A 508 -24.90 6.99 7.49
CA SER A 508 -25.45 6.03 6.52
C SER A 508 -26.79 5.39 6.90
N GLY A 509 -27.50 5.89 7.91
CA GLY A 509 -28.88 5.42 8.12
C GLY A 509 -29.27 4.94 9.51
N VAL A 510 -28.74 5.55 10.54
CA VAL A 510 -29.32 5.48 11.90
C VAL A 510 -30.34 6.59 12.12
N ASP A 511 -31.25 6.38 13.08
CA ASP A 511 -32.17 7.42 13.50
C ASP A 511 -31.46 8.67 14.06
N HIS A 512 -32.17 9.81 14.12
CA HIS A 512 -31.59 11.09 14.52
C HIS A 512 -30.94 11.04 15.92
N ARG A 513 -31.56 10.36 16.88
CA ARG A 513 -31.06 10.26 18.27
C ARG A 513 -29.77 9.44 18.35
N SER A 514 -29.72 8.33 17.66
CA SER A 514 -28.50 7.52 17.56
C SER A 514 -27.37 8.29 16.88
N ARG A 515 -27.67 9.07 15.84
CA ARG A 515 -26.69 9.90 15.13
C ARG A 515 -26.06 10.95 16.03
N GLU A 516 -26.85 11.69 16.79
CA GLU A 516 -26.35 12.71 17.73
C GLU A 516 -25.42 12.09 18.79
N THR A 517 -25.82 10.96 19.36
CA THR A 517 -25.02 10.24 20.34
C THR A 517 -23.69 9.75 19.73
N LEU A 518 -23.71 9.20 18.50
CA LEU A 518 -22.49 8.75 17.82
C LEU A 518 -21.54 9.92 17.54
N LEU A 519 -22.06 11.07 17.14
CA LEU A 519 -21.23 12.27 16.89
C LEU A 519 -20.60 12.78 18.20
N ASP A 520 -21.34 12.76 19.32
CA ASP A 520 -20.78 13.15 20.63
C ASP A 520 -19.70 12.17 21.11
N ILE A 521 -19.88 10.87 20.86
CA ILE A 521 -18.84 9.86 21.13
C ILE A 521 -17.56 10.12 20.31
N ILE A 522 -17.70 10.47 19.02
CA ILE A 522 -16.58 10.79 18.14
C ILE A 522 -15.78 11.99 18.66
N ASP A 523 -16.46 12.98 19.21
CA ASP A 523 -15.85 14.21 19.76
C ASP A 523 -15.32 14.03 21.19
N THR A 524 -15.58 12.89 21.82
CA THR A 524 -15.07 12.62 23.18
C THR A 524 -13.58 12.23 23.13
N PRO A 525 -12.70 12.87 23.91
CA PRO A 525 -11.29 12.50 24.00
C PRO A 525 -11.10 11.06 24.49
N ILE A 526 -10.14 10.35 23.89
CA ILE A 526 -9.78 8.98 24.30
C ILE A 526 -9.11 9.03 25.69
N SER A 527 -9.72 8.40 26.67
CA SER A 527 -9.18 8.31 28.04
C SER A 527 -9.31 6.88 28.59
N PRO A 528 -8.42 6.46 29.50
CA PRO A 528 -8.46 5.13 30.11
C PRO A 528 -9.64 4.90 31.04
N GLU A 529 -10.36 5.96 31.50
CA GLU A 529 -11.52 5.92 32.43
C GLU A 529 -11.28 5.14 33.74
N LEU A 530 -10.04 4.99 34.15
CA LEU A 530 -9.64 4.20 35.31
C LEU A 530 -9.16 5.09 36.44
N ILE A 531 -8.68 6.30 36.13
CA ILE A 531 -8.20 7.29 37.10
C ILE A 531 -9.29 8.35 37.33
N PRO A 532 -9.59 8.76 38.60
CA PRO A 532 -10.58 9.79 38.87
C PRO A 532 -10.32 11.11 38.12
N ALA A 533 -11.38 11.74 37.63
CA ALA A 533 -11.34 13.09 37.05
C ALA A 533 -10.85 14.12 38.10
N ASP A 534 -10.49 15.32 37.65
CA ASP A 534 -10.19 16.45 38.54
C ASP A 534 -11.47 16.94 39.26
N GLU A 535 -11.28 17.88 40.20
CA GLU A 535 -12.40 18.46 41.00
C GLU A 535 -13.45 19.18 40.11
N MET A 536 -13.10 19.51 38.86
CA MET A 536 -13.99 20.14 37.89
C MET A 536 -14.61 19.14 36.90
N GLY A 537 -14.35 17.84 37.06
CA GLY A 537 -14.86 16.79 36.17
C GLY A 537 -14.09 16.61 34.87
N ASN A 538 -12.91 17.25 34.72
CA ASN A 538 -12.11 17.11 33.52
C ASN A 538 -11.25 15.83 33.58
N ILE A 539 -11.03 15.23 32.41
CA ILE A 539 -10.16 14.06 32.28
C ILE A 539 -8.71 14.46 32.56
N LYS A 540 -8.14 13.96 33.68
CA LYS A 540 -6.75 14.24 34.08
C LYS A 540 -5.71 13.66 33.16
N GLN A 541 -6.03 12.57 32.46
CA GLN A 541 -5.06 11.79 31.70
C GLN A 541 -5.66 11.36 30.38
N LYS A 542 -5.14 11.91 29.28
CA LYS A 542 -5.47 11.41 27.95
C LYS A 542 -4.55 10.23 27.64
N THR A 543 -5.09 9.18 27.04
CA THR A 543 -4.32 8.00 26.63
C THR A 543 -3.16 8.41 25.71
N GLU A 544 -3.39 9.34 24.79
CA GLU A 544 -2.37 9.81 23.85
C GLU A 544 -1.21 10.58 24.50
N ASP A 545 -1.40 11.15 25.67
CA ASP A 545 -0.30 11.81 26.42
C ASP A 545 0.71 10.79 26.96
N LEU A 546 0.25 9.55 27.22
CA LEU A 546 1.07 8.46 27.76
C LEU A 546 1.69 7.57 26.69
N VAL A 547 0.90 7.19 25.71
CA VAL A 547 1.35 6.24 24.68
C VAL A 547 1.73 6.92 23.38
N GLY A 548 1.25 8.13 23.11
CA GLY A 548 1.40 8.90 21.89
C GLY A 548 0.17 8.86 20.99
N PRO A 549 0.12 9.73 19.96
CA PRO A 549 -0.98 9.80 19.01
C PRO A 549 -1.19 8.48 18.28
N TYR A 550 -2.40 7.96 18.28
CA TYR A 550 -2.73 6.69 17.62
C TYR A 550 -2.48 6.74 16.10
N GLU A 551 -2.66 7.88 15.46
CA GLU A 551 -2.36 8.01 14.03
C GLU A 551 -0.89 7.72 13.69
N LEU A 552 0.05 8.08 14.57
CA LEU A 552 1.45 7.74 14.40
C LEU A 552 1.69 6.25 14.60
N HIS A 553 1.07 5.65 15.62
CA HIS A 553 1.21 4.22 15.89
C HIS A 553 0.61 3.36 14.79
N ASP A 554 -0.53 3.74 14.25
CA ASP A 554 -1.17 3.05 13.13
C ASP A 554 -0.30 3.15 11.86
N PHE A 555 0.29 4.33 11.61
CA PHE A 555 1.26 4.49 10.52
C PHE A 555 2.49 3.59 10.71
N PHE A 556 3.10 3.59 11.90
CA PHE A 556 4.26 2.74 12.18
C PHE A 556 3.91 1.25 12.06
N LEU A 557 2.79 0.85 12.62
CA LEU A 557 2.28 -0.52 12.58
C LEU A 557 2.08 -1.02 11.14
N TYR A 558 1.49 -0.18 10.29
CA TYR A 558 1.25 -0.52 8.90
C TYR A 558 2.55 -0.85 8.15
N TYR A 559 3.52 0.05 8.20
CA TYR A 559 4.78 -0.14 7.48
C TYR A 559 5.66 -1.23 8.12
N PHE A 560 5.61 -1.36 9.44
CA PHE A 560 6.35 -2.38 10.17
C PHE A 560 5.85 -3.80 9.86
N LEU A 561 4.55 -4.03 9.92
CA LEU A 561 3.98 -5.37 9.73
C LEU A 561 3.69 -5.71 8.27
N ARG A 562 3.16 -4.75 7.50
CA ARG A 562 2.75 -5.04 6.13
C ARG A 562 3.93 -5.23 5.19
N PHE A 563 5.01 -4.49 5.41
CA PHE A 563 6.16 -4.49 4.50
C PHE A 563 7.48 -4.90 5.16
N GLY A 564 7.53 -5.03 6.48
CA GLY A 564 8.76 -5.36 7.19
C GLY A 564 9.83 -4.28 7.10
N PHE A 565 9.44 -3.01 6.96
CA PHE A 565 10.40 -1.93 6.81
C PHE A 565 11.21 -1.70 8.08
N ARG A 566 12.45 -1.33 7.89
CA ARG A 566 13.38 -0.98 8.96
C ARG A 566 13.02 0.37 9.59
N PRO A 567 13.42 0.61 10.84
CA PRO A 567 13.10 1.84 11.57
C PRO A 567 13.44 3.14 10.83
N SER A 568 14.62 3.24 10.24
CA SER A 568 15.05 4.44 9.52
C SER A 568 14.17 4.76 8.31
N LYS A 569 13.68 3.74 7.59
CA LYS A 569 12.76 3.94 6.47
C LYS A 569 11.37 4.38 6.94
N ILE A 570 10.82 3.73 7.97
CA ILE A 570 9.51 4.10 8.54
C ILE A 570 9.55 5.54 9.05
N PHE A 571 10.61 5.91 9.74
CA PHE A 571 10.79 7.29 10.23
C PHE A 571 10.84 8.31 9.08
N TYR A 572 11.61 8.04 8.03
CA TYR A 572 11.67 8.88 6.83
C TYR A 572 10.31 9.06 6.16
N LEU A 573 9.51 7.99 6.07
CA LEU A 573 8.15 8.06 5.52
C LEU A 573 7.22 8.87 6.44
N ALA A 574 7.34 8.71 7.76
CA ALA A 574 6.58 9.47 8.73
C ALA A 574 6.87 10.98 8.66
N GLU A 575 8.14 11.36 8.50
CA GLU A 575 8.52 12.77 8.28
C GLU A 575 7.82 13.38 7.06
N LYS A 576 7.63 12.59 6.01
CA LYS A 576 6.92 13.01 4.79
C LYS A 576 5.42 13.09 4.98
N ALA A 577 4.83 12.02 5.54
CA ALA A 577 3.39 11.88 5.74
C ALA A 577 2.83 12.94 6.71
N PHE A 578 3.60 13.27 7.74
CA PHE A 578 3.17 14.18 8.80
C PHE A 578 3.90 15.52 8.77
N TRP A 579 4.43 15.90 7.62
CA TRP A 579 5.11 17.19 7.44
C TRP A 579 4.25 18.36 7.94
N GLY A 580 4.85 19.22 8.79
CA GLY A 580 4.16 20.39 9.38
C GLY A 580 3.19 20.06 10.53
N LYS A 581 2.92 18.78 10.82
CA LYS A 581 2.07 18.35 11.95
C LYS A 581 2.88 17.91 13.16
N TYR A 582 3.96 17.14 12.96
CA TYR A 582 4.86 16.67 14.01
C TYR A 582 6.31 16.98 13.65
N ASP A 583 7.07 17.38 14.66
CA ASP A 583 8.51 17.56 14.54
C ASP A 583 9.27 16.23 14.67
N ARG A 584 10.53 16.23 14.26
CA ARG A 584 11.40 15.05 14.34
C ARG A 584 11.55 14.47 15.75
N PRO A 585 11.80 15.30 16.80
CA PRO A 585 11.87 14.79 18.17
C PRO A 585 10.61 14.04 18.59
N THR A 586 9.43 14.56 18.26
CA THR A 586 8.14 13.93 18.56
C THR A 586 7.98 12.60 17.82
N LEU A 587 8.28 12.57 16.51
CA LEU A 587 8.23 11.34 15.72
C LEU A 587 9.20 10.29 16.26
N LYS A 588 10.46 10.67 16.58
CA LYS A 588 11.47 9.77 17.15
C LYS A 588 11.04 9.23 18.51
N LYS A 589 10.54 10.08 19.40
CA LYS A 589 10.04 9.69 20.73
C LYS A 589 8.97 8.59 20.61
N TRP A 590 7.95 8.84 19.80
CA TRP A 590 6.82 7.92 19.72
C TRP A 590 7.12 6.68 18.91
N PHE A 591 7.99 6.77 17.91
CA PHE A 591 8.43 5.59 17.18
C PHE A 591 9.32 4.66 18.03
N THR A 592 10.25 5.23 18.81
CA THR A 592 11.04 4.46 19.79
C THR A 592 10.14 3.79 20.82
N ASN A 593 9.12 4.52 21.32
CA ASN A 593 8.13 3.97 22.23
C ASN A 593 7.32 2.83 21.59
N PHE A 594 6.88 3.00 20.34
CA PHE A 594 6.21 1.95 19.56
C PHE A 594 7.07 0.68 19.50
N CYS A 595 8.33 0.78 19.06
CA CYS A 595 9.22 -0.38 18.95
C CYS A 595 9.39 -1.08 20.30
N ARG A 596 9.64 -0.32 21.38
CA ARG A 596 9.81 -0.87 22.74
C ARG A 596 8.55 -1.61 23.19
N ARG A 597 7.40 -0.97 23.07
CA ARG A 597 6.12 -1.56 23.53
C ARG A 597 5.71 -2.75 22.67
N PHE A 598 5.86 -2.65 21.35
CA PHE A 598 5.50 -3.73 20.44
C PHE A 598 6.20 -5.05 20.80
N PHE A 599 7.47 -5.00 21.14
CA PHE A 599 8.21 -6.20 21.58
C PHE A 599 7.84 -6.62 23.00
N ASN A 600 7.92 -5.71 23.96
CA ASN A 600 7.73 -6.04 25.38
C ASN A 600 6.30 -6.54 25.71
N GLN A 601 5.31 -6.20 24.90
CA GLN A 601 3.92 -6.57 25.13
C GLN A 601 3.46 -7.79 24.30
N GLN A 602 4.37 -8.49 23.63
CA GLN A 602 4.02 -9.67 22.82
C GLN A 602 3.31 -10.77 23.61
N PHE A 603 3.67 -10.97 24.89
CA PHE A 603 3.01 -11.98 25.74
C PHE A 603 1.49 -11.81 25.84
N LYS A 604 1.00 -10.58 25.77
CA LYS A 604 -0.45 -10.30 25.75
C LYS A 604 -1.09 -10.80 24.46
N ARG A 605 -0.39 -10.67 23.33
CA ARG A 605 -0.89 -11.09 22.02
C ARG A 605 -0.89 -12.61 21.83
N SER A 606 -0.08 -13.33 22.59
CA SER A 606 0.00 -14.80 22.49
C SER A 606 -1.31 -15.51 22.84
N CYS A 607 -2.21 -14.86 23.59
CA CYS A 607 -3.50 -15.42 24.03
C CYS A 607 -4.71 -14.63 23.50
N LEU A 608 -4.57 -13.93 22.38
CA LEU A 608 -5.68 -13.16 21.81
C LEU A 608 -6.89 -14.05 21.47
N PRO A 609 -8.11 -13.56 21.75
CA PRO A 609 -9.35 -14.20 21.32
C PRO A 609 -9.43 -14.36 19.80
N ASP A 610 -10.29 -15.27 19.35
CA ASP A 610 -10.66 -15.33 17.94
C ASP A 610 -11.37 -14.05 17.51
N GLY A 611 -11.15 -13.65 16.26
CA GLY A 611 -11.80 -12.52 15.63
C GLY A 611 -11.57 -12.52 14.12
N PRO A 612 -12.37 -11.76 13.35
CA PRO A 612 -12.22 -11.72 11.89
C PRO A 612 -10.97 -10.91 11.50
N LYS A 613 -10.24 -11.40 10.51
CA LYS A 613 -9.24 -10.59 9.81
C LYS A 613 -9.96 -9.71 8.80
N VAL A 614 -9.81 -8.41 8.94
CA VAL A 614 -10.47 -7.42 8.08
C VAL A 614 -9.50 -6.82 7.07
N GLY A 615 -8.39 -6.26 7.54
CA GLY A 615 -7.39 -5.61 6.70
C GLY A 615 -6.20 -6.49 6.34
N SER A 616 -5.23 -5.90 5.63
CA SER A 616 -3.97 -6.56 5.27
C SER A 616 -3.03 -6.80 6.47
N VAL A 617 -3.27 -6.14 7.60
CA VAL A 617 -2.51 -6.26 8.85
C VAL A 617 -3.38 -6.84 9.95
N SER A 618 -2.88 -7.84 10.65
CA SER A 618 -3.51 -8.44 11.83
C SER A 618 -2.44 -8.93 12.80
N LEU A 619 -2.78 -9.01 14.08
CA LEU A 619 -1.87 -9.48 15.14
C LEU A 619 -2.27 -10.84 15.70
N SER A 620 -3.15 -11.57 15.00
CA SER A 620 -3.55 -12.91 15.42
C SER A 620 -2.35 -13.86 15.50
N PRO A 621 -2.09 -14.49 16.65
CA PRO A 621 -0.97 -15.42 16.81
C PRO A 621 -1.18 -16.74 16.03
N ARG A 622 -2.41 -17.00 15.56
CA ARG A 622 -2.77 -18.20 14.80
C ARG A 622 -2.41 -18.10 13.32
N GLY A 623 -2.27 -16.88 12.79
CA GLY A 623 -2.07 -16.66 11.36
C GLY A 623 -1.02 -15.61 11.01
N ASP A 624 -1.28 -14.36 11.34
CA ASP A 624 -0.58 -13.23 10.74
C ASP A 624 0.75 -12.87 11.41
N TRP A 625 0.82 -12.92 12.77
CA TRP A 625 2.00 -12.49 13.49
C TRP A 625 2.41 -13.49 14.58
N ARG A 626 3.50 -14.22 14.34
CA ARG A 626 4.02 -15.26 15.23
C ARG A 626 5.40 -14.88 15.75
N MET A 627 5.42 -14.00 16.74
CA MET A 627 6.66 -13.57 17.38
C MET A 627 6.80 -14.23 18.76
N PRO A 628 8.00 -14.71 19.16
CA PRO A 628 8.27 -15.14 20.54
C PRO A 628 8.02 -14.01 21.52
N SER A 629 7.45 -14.32 22.69
CA SER A 629 7.15 -13.31 23.71
C SER A 629 8.41 -12.72 24.37
N ASP A 630 9.53 -13.39 24.25
CA ASP A 630 10.85 -13.04 24.78
C ASP A 630 11.82 -12.52 23.71
N ALA A 631 11.33 -12.16 22.51
CA ALA A 631 12.14 -11.57 21.47
C ALA A 631 12.71 -10.22 21.90
N SER A 632 14.03 -10.02 21.66
CA SER A 632 14.70 -8.77 22.00
C SER A 632 14.42 -7.67 20.97
N SER A 633 14.10 -6.46 21.42
CA SER A 633 13.96 -5.25 20.60
C SER A 633 15.30 -4.52 20.33
N ALA A 634 16.42 -5.04 20.83
CA ALA A 634 17.70 -4.31 20.87
C ALA A 634 18.16 -3.80 19.49
N VAL A 635 17.97 -4.60 18.42
CA VAL A 635 18.38 -4.21 17.06
C VAL A 635 17.55 -3.03 16.54
N TRP A 636 16.24 -3.06 16.74
CA TRP A 636 15.32 -1.97 16.34
C TRP A 636 15.56 -0.71 17.16
N LEU A 637 15.73 -0.83 18.49
CA LEU A 637 15.98 0.31 19.37
C LEU A 637 17.32 0.96 19.08
N LYS A 638 18.37 0.18 18.77
CA LYS A 638 19.65 0.73 18.33
C LYS A 638 19.49 1.60 17.08
N GLU A 639 18.75 1.13 16.09
CA GLU A 639 18.50 1.92 14.88
C GLU A 639 17.61 3.16 15.17
N CYS A 640 16.66 3.06 16.12
CA CYS A 640 15.90 4.22 16.58
C CYS A 640 16.79 5.27 17.25
N ASP A 641 17.80 4.87 18.01
CA ASP A 641 18.74 5.82 18.65
C ASP A 641 19.55 6.60 17.61
N GLU A 642 19.87 5.98 16.47
CA GLU A 642 20.61 6.56 15.35
C GLU A 642 19.76 7.51 14.46
N LEU A 643 18.42 7.56 14.67
CA LEU A 643 17.54 8.47 13.91
C LEU A 643 17.86 9.95 14.19
N PRO A 644 17.72 10.84 13.18
CA PRO A 644 17.95 12.25 13.38
C PRO A 644 16.99 12.83 14.42
N ALA A 645 17.51 13.67 15.29
CA ALA A 645 16.76 14.38 16.33
C ALA A 645 16.56 15.88 16.01
N GLU A 646 17.31 16.40 15.03
CA GLU A 646 17.26 17.79 14.55
C GLU A 646 16.85 17.88 13.07
#